data_8dca4c65740c16e140dbb779cde4884e
#
_entry.id   8dca4c65740c16e140dbb779cde4884e
#
_cell.length_a   1.000
_cell.length_b   1.000
_cell.length_c   1.000
_cell.angle_alpha   90.00
_cell.angle_beta   90.00
_cell.angle_gamma   90.00
#
_symmetry.space_group_name_H-M   'P 1'
#
loop_
_entity.id
_entity.type
_entity.pdbx_description
1 polymer ?
#
loop_
_entity_poly.entity_id
_entity_poly.type
_entity_poly.pdbx_seq_one_letter_code
_entity_poly.pdbx_strand_id
1 'polypeptide(L)'
;MIIISKYFKEMVRSNRTDFKECRFHEIQSGSLVIEIDESVHATDEIIYRWYGHGSSNHTHSLLDYVEDNSDRLRHKYLRWISELGETTHRERRLTEWLALNNTLSYWWMTLLTETSIFKSPEIIDAIRLLALEELVDNHSPTQLVLVSDDLLLRRSVEQLCQNRNIPFSCRNTHSRHTRRHLSRMAVRKGPSVILALAMFGRYLRRYWFIRSLETRTFHEASDAVLFATRSHYSKNLNSDTPMPHAANWPNLQRLLDDSKISSNWLEMLFMGKDAADGSKLRQQIDRYRKHYSENETHILLDSLLSIRIIVQVIILYLKLVKIFLQLGNQRIERNIKNRPWLWQLTAYSWNRSMIGHVAVENLFWFVLFDKALGDVSPQMKGFFTFEGQSWEVAFVSAWKRHKLGELVAVTHSTIPFWDLRRFSGISHSSQSDQYSRPNPDLIAVNGPLARLTLVGVGYPPEKIVECEALRYQDLRVANRWEPRSREAYQPLRIILVADYMQAFTETMTEMLKEALPDLPSETQVSIKLHPNGVISAKTFGDMMISVRQDPISQLVQDFDVALVSSRSSAIVDLCVLGIPLVVVEFEDSLDLSPLKSILELPTVSNADELVETLKNARVPVEPLLEPDDAFFLDPSLNLWSSLLSNSPAGHP
;
A
#
# COMPACT_ATOMS: atom_id res chain seq x y z
N MET A 1 -21.64 -17.00 -25.15
CA MET A 1 -22.05 -15.61 -25.46
C MET A 1 -23.43 -15.23 -24.95
N ILE A 2 -24.44 -16.10 -24.99
CA ILE A 2 -25.84 -15.80 -24.56
C ILE A 2 -25.98 -15.69 -23.02
N ILE A 3 -25.22 -16.46 -22.25
CA ILE A 3 -25.26 -16.43 -20.76
C ILE A 3 -24.66 -15.14 -20.21
N ILE A 4 -23.61 -14.62 -20.83
CA ILE A 4 -22.96 -13.37 -20.44
C ILE A 4 -23.88 -12.15 -20.67
N SER A 5 -24.69 -12.19 -21.75
CA SER A 5 -25.65 -11.12 -22.06
C SER A 5 -26.81 -11.02 -21.06
N LYS A 6 -27.26 -12.15 -20.48
CA LYS A 6 -28.34 -12.16 -19.49
C LYS A 6 -27.90 -11.59 -18.14
N TYR A 7 -26.69 -11.93 -17.69
CA TYR A 7 -26.11 -11.40 -16.46
C TYR A 7 -25.73 -9.91 -16.57
N PHE A 8 -25.27 -9.47 -17.74
CA PHE A 8 -25.01 -8.05 -17.99
C PHE A 8 -26.29 -7.21 -17.90
N LYS A 9 -27.44 -7.74 -18.38
CA LYS A 9 -28.74 -7.09 -18.25
C LYS A 9 -29.25 -7.07 -16.80
N GLU A 10 -29.01 -8.11 -16.02
CA GLU A 10 -29.37 -8.14 -14.58
C GLU A 10 -28.51 -7.23 -13.73
N MET A 11 -27.20 -7.13 -14.03
CA MET A 11 -26.28 -6.19 -13.36
C MET A 11 -26.62 -4.73 -13.67
N VAL A 12 -27.05 -4.42 -14.91
CA VAL A 12 -27.51 -3.08 -15.31
C VAL A 12 -28.92 -2.80 -14.78
N ARG A 13 -29.79 -3.81 -14.65
CA ARG A 13 -31.13 -3.67 -14.05
C ARG A 13 -31.07 -3.52 -12.53
N SER A 14 -30.18 -4.22 -11.82
CA SER A 14 -29.97 -4.06 -10.39
C SER A 14 -29.53 -2.64 -10.00
N ASN A 15 -28.93 -1.90 -10.92
CA ASN A 15 -28.56 -0.50 -10.73
C ASN A 15 -29.69 0.52 -11.09
N ARG A 16 -30.86 0.02 -11.52
CA ARG A 16 -31.96 0.90 -11.96
C ARG A 16 -33.27 0.76 -11.16
N THR A 17 -33.37 -0.11 -10.18
CA THR A 17 -34.59 -0.28 -9.40
C THR A 17 -34.57 0.56 -8.12
N ASP A 18 -35.60 1.41 -8.05
CA ASP A 18 -36.13 2.14 -6.92
C ASP A 18 -35.35 3.32 -6.36
N PHE A 19 -35.34 4.41 -7.13
CA PHE A 19 -35.29 5.76 -6.57
C PHE A 19 -36.66 6.08 -5.95
N LYS A 20 -36.87 5.78 -4.68
CA LYS A 20 -37.88 6.48 -3.89
C LYS A 20 -37.33 7.87 -3.60
N GLU A 21 -38.03 8.90 -4.06
CA GLU A 21 -37.79 10.30 -3.68
C GLU A 21 -37.70 10.40 -2.16
N CYS A 22 -36.55 10.83 -1.65
CA CYS A 22 -36.37 11.11 -0.24
C CYS A 22 -37.27 12.30 0.12
N ARG A 23 -38.34 12.05 0.86
CA ARG A 23 -39.19 13.12 1.46
C ARG A 23 -38.34 13.83 2.52
N PHE A 24 -38.44 15.17 2.51
CA PHE A 24 -37.90 16.00 3.58
C PHE A 24 -38.63 15.65 4.89
N HIS A 25 -37.93 14.96 5.80
CA HIS A 25 -38.36 14.84 7.18
C HIS A 25 -37.60 15.89 8.00
N GLU A 26 -38.34 16.58 8.88
CA GLU A 26 -37.73 17.46 9.88
C GLU A 26 -36.75 16.66 10.74
N ILE A 27 -35.61 17.26 11.03
CA ILE A 27 -34.57 16.67 11.88
C ILE A 27 -35.08 16.78 13.32
N GLN A 28 -35.09 15.67 14.06
CA GLN A 28 -35.57 15.62 15.44
C GLN A 28 -34.43 15.88 16.42
N SER A 29 -34.73 16.48 17.57
CA SER A 29 -33.77 16.65 18.67
C SER A 29 -33.13 15.27 19.06
N GLY A 30 -31.79 15.22 19.19
CA GLY A 30 -31.06 13.99 19.44
C GLY A 30 -30.63 13.21 18.17
N SER A 31 -30.74 13.85 17.00
CA SER A 31 -30.26 13.26 15.73
C SER A 31 -28.73 13.33 15.61
N LEU A 32 -28.15 12.33 14.97
CA LEU A 32 -26.75 12.33 14.53
C LEU A 32 -26.71 12.61 13.03
N VAL A 33 -26.03 13.68 12.64
CA VAL A 33 -25.89 14.07 11.23
C VAL A 33 -24.48 13.73 10.75
N ILE A 34 -24.40 13.02 9.63
CA ILE A 34 -23.14 12.72 8.95
C ILE A 34 -23.08 13.48 7.64
N GLU A 35 -22.16 14.41 7.54
CA GLU A 35 -21.97 15.27 6.36
C GLU A 35 -20.70 14.88 5.59
N ILE A 36 -20.85 14.87 4.28
CA ILE A 36 -19.70 14.75 3.35
C ILE A 36 -19.17 16.14 2.98
N ASP A 37 -19.99 17.19 3.13
CA ASP A 37 -19.69 18.58 2.75
C ASP A 37 -20.33 19.63 3.67
N GLU A 38 -19.72 20.81 3.76
CA GLU A 38 -20.07 21.93 4.61
C GLU A 38 -21.36 22.68 4.16
N SER A 39 -22.51 22.02 4.14
CA SER A 39 -23.72 22.65 3.57
C SER A 39 -24.91 22.82 4.53
N VAL A 40 -24.86 22.37 5.77
CA VAL A 40 -26.00 22.42 6.68
C VAL A 40 -25.65 23.05 8.02
N HIS A 41 -26.32 24.17 8.34
CA HIS A 41 -26.31 24.76 9.68
C HIS A 41 -27.58 24.33 10.42
N ALA A 42 -27.46 23.38 11.33
CA ALA A 42 -28.52 23.02 12.27
C ALA A 42 -28.05 23.34 13.70
N THR A 43 -28.90 23.90 14.52
CA THR A 43 -28.52 24.59 15.77
C THR A 43 -28.43 23.69 17.00
N ASP A 44 -28.94 22.46 16.96
CA ASP A 44 -29.02 21.57 18.15
C ASP A 44 -28.57 20.11 17.87
N GLU A 45 -27.80 19.85 16.82
CA GLU A 45 -27.44 18.51 16.36
C GLU A 45 -25.94 18.27 16.47
N ILE A 46 -25.57 17.01 16.71
CA ILE A 46 -24.16 16.58 16.63
C ILE A 46 -23.87 16.23 15.17
N ILE A 47 -22.97 16.98 14.56
CA ILE A 47 -22.56 16.81 13.17
C ILE A 47 -21.20 16.16 13.12
N TYR A 48 -21.04 15.07 12.36
CA TYR A 48 -19.75 14.47 12.02
C TYR A 48 -19.46 14.65 10.54
N ARG A 49 -18.36 15.31 10.22
CA ARG A 49 -17.84 15.39 8.84
C ARG A 49 -17.14 14.09 8.47
N TRP A 50 -17.50 13.57 7.29
CA TRP A 50 -16.86 12.36 6.74
C TRP A 50 -15.44 12.61 6.26
N TYR A 51 -15.17 13.82 5.75
CA TYR A 51 -13.88 14.32 5.30
C TYR A 51 -13.45 15.54 6.14
N GLY A 52 -12.13 15.81 6.16
CA GLY A 52 -11.55 16.96 6.81
C GLY A 52 -11.18 16.71 8.27
N HIS A 53 -10.27 17.55 8.74
CA HIS A 53 -9.77 17.59 10.11
C HIS A 53 -10.40 18.75 10.89
N GLY A 54 -10.20 18.72 12.20
CA GLY A 54 -10.64 19.76 13.10
C GLY A 54 -12.07 19.59 13.58
N SER A 55 -12.32 20.08 14.80
CA SER A 55 -13.61 20.00 15.47
C SER A 55 -13.99 21.38 16.02
N SER A 56 -15.30 21.65 16.08
CA SER A 56 -15.90 22.82 16.73
C SER A 56 -16.97 22.36 17.72
N ASN A 57 -17.61 23.29 18.42
CA ASN A 57 -18.58 22.95 19.48
C ASN A 57 -19.71 21.99 19.03
N HIS A 58 -20.09 21.99 17.75
CA HIS A 58 -21.20 21.19 17.22
C HIS A 58 -20.79 20.30 16.04
N THR A 59 -19.60 20.50 15.49
CA THR A 59 -19.13 19.77 14.33
C THR A 59 -17.82 19.05 14.66
N HIS A 60 -17.80 17.74 14.48
CA HIS A 60 -16.65 16.88 14.77
C HIS A 60 -16.11 16.26 13.49
N SER A 61 -14.84 15.90 13.48
CA SER A 61 -14.23 15.15 12.38
C SER A 61 -14.34 13.65 12.66
N LEU A 62 -14.92 12.91 11.70
CA LEU A 62 -14.90 11.45 11.75
C LEU A 62 -13.49 10.92 11.49
N LEU A 63 -12.68 11.64 10.71
CA LEU A 63 -11.30 11.29 10.42
C LEU A 63 -10.44 11.40 11.70
N ASP A 64 -10.58 12.49 12.47
CA ASP A 64 -9.87 12.64 13.74
C ASP A 64 -10.27 11.55 14.72
N TYR A 65 -11.58 11.20 14.79
CA TYR A 65 -12.01 10.06 15.59
C TYR A 65 -11.34 8.75 15.17
N VAL A 66 -11.17 8.53 13.86
CA VAL A 66 -10.44 7.36 13.34
C VAL A 66 -8.99 7.38 13.77
N GLU A 67 -8.33 8.53 13.67
CA GLU A 67 -6.92 8.68 14.02
C GLU A 67 -6.68 8.49 15.53
N ASP A 68 -7.53 9.03 16.38
CA ASP A 68 -7.49 8.87 17.84
C ASP A 68 -7.75 7.42 18.29
N ASN A 69 -8.50 6.65 17.51
CA ASN A 69 -8.87 5.25 17.81
C ASN A 69 -8.24 4.25 16.84
N SER A 70 -7.14 4.63 16.21
CA SER A 70 -6.57 3.98 15.05
C SER A 70 -6.21 2.50 15.27
N ASP A 71 -5.56 2.15 16.39
CA ASP A 71 -5.21 0.74 16.71
C ASP A 71 -6.44 -0.14 16.83
N ARG A 72 -7.46 0.32 17.58
CA ARG A 72 -8.70 -0.44 17.79
C ARG A 72 -9.46 -0.65 16.49
N LEU A 73 -9.61 0.40 15.68
CA LEU A 73 -10.33 0.34 14.40
C LEU A 73 -9.56 -0.52 13.37
N ARG A 74 -8.23 -0.44 13.35
CA ARG A 74 -7.38 -1.29 12.54
C ARG A 74 -7.58 -2.78 12.88
N HIS A 75 -7.53 -3.14 14.16
CA HIS A 75 -7.77 -4.51 14.59
C HIS A 75 -9.19 -4.99 14.28
N LYS A 76 -10.19 -4.12 14.43
CA LYS A 76 -11.59 -4.41 14.13
C LYS A 76 -11.79 -4.72 12.65
N TYR A 77 -11.15 -3.94 11.76
CA TYR A 77 -11.19 -4.17 10.32
C TYR A 77 -10.48 -5.47 9.92
N LEU A 78 -9.27 -5.70 10.38
CA LEU A 78 -8.50 -6.91 10.06
C LEU A 78 -9.19 -8.18 10.56
N ARG A 79 -9.80 -8.13 11.76
CA ARG A 79 -10.62 -9.24 12.28
C ARG A 79 -11.81 -9.51 11.37
N TRP A 80 -12.52 -8.48 10.92
CA TRP A 80 -13.64 -8.64 9.99
C TRP A 80 -13.20 -9.31 8.68
N ILE A 81 -12.06 -8.95 8.11
CA ILE A 81 -11.50 -9.61 6.91
C ILE A 81 -11.22 -11.11 7.19
N SER A 82 -10.65 -11.43 8.36
CA SER A 82 -10.39 -12.83 8.75
C SER A 82 -11.70 -13.63 8.88
N GLU A 83 -12.68 -13.08 9.59
CA GLU A 83 -14.02 -13.69 9.78
C GLU A 83 -14.74 -13.88 8.43
N LEU A 84 -14.54 -12.98 7.48
CA LEU A 84 -15.11 -13.10 6.14
C LEU A 84 -14.58 -14.35 5.41
N GLY A 85 -13.29 -14.68 5.55
CA GLY A 85 -12.70 -15.91 5.00
C GLY A 85 -13.30 -17.19 5.58
N GLU A 86 -13.74 -17.14 6.84
CA GLU A 86 -14.38 -18.24 7.57
C GLU A 86 -15.91 -18.33 7.31
N THR A 87 -16.47 -17.36 6.58
CA THR A 87 -17.90 -17.38 6.24
C THR A 87 -18.25 -18.63 5.44
N THR A 88 -19.23 -19.39 5.93
CA THR A 88 -19.65 -20.64 5.30
C THR A 88 -20.73 -20.41 4.24
N HIS A 89 -20.57 -21.08 3.12
CA HIS A 89 -21.54 -21.13 2.05
C HIS A 89 -21.73 -22.58 1.61
N ARG A 90 -22.94 -23.13 1.74
CA ARG A 90 -23.24 -24.56 1.49
C ARG A 90 -22.23 -25.47 2.22
N GLU A 91 -22.10 -25.27 3.53
CA GLU A 91 -21.26 -26.05 4.44
C GLU A 91 -19.74 -25.99 4.21
N ARG A 92 -19.29 -25.13 3.29
CA ARG A 92 -17.86 -24.88 3.03
C ARG A 92 -17.50 -23.44 3.33
N ARG A 93 -16.34 -23.23 3.96
CA ARG A 93 -15.78 -21.89 4.19
C ARG A 93 -15.37 -21.25 2.85
N LEU A 94 -15.35 -19.92 2.81
CA LEU A 94 -14.91 -19.19 1.63
C LEU A 94 -13.46 -19.54 1.24
N THR A 95 -12.59 -19.74 2.24
CA THR A 95 -11.21 -20.24 2.04
C THR A 95 -11.17 -21.60 1.34
N GLU A 96 -12.06 -22.51 1.66
CA GLU A 96 -12.15 -23.84 1.02
C GLU A 96 -12.73 -23.77 -0.41
N TRP A 97 -13.71 -22.90 -0.65
CA TRP A 97 -14.25 -22.66 -1.99
C TRP A 97 -13.19 -22.20 -2.97
N LEU A 98 -12.24 -21.40 -2.49
CA LEU A 98 -11.19 -20.78 -3.26
C LEU A 98 -9.87 -21.59 -3.29
N ALA A 99 -9.89 -22.86 -2.90
CA ALA A 99 -8.72 -23.73 -2.97
C ALA A 99 -8.18 -23.83 -4.40
N LEU A 100 -6.93 -23.39 -4.60
CA LEU A 100 -6.17 -23.56 -5.85
C LEU A 100 -5.54 -24.94 -5.92
N ASN A 101 -4.95 -25.38 -4.83
CA ASN A 101 -4.37 -26.70 -4.62
C ASN A 101 -4.62 -27.16 -3.17
N ASN A 102 -3.95 -28.23 -2.73
CA ASN A 102 -4.16 -28.79 -1.39
C ASN A 102 -3.58 -27.93 -0.25
N THR A 103 -2.82 -26.87 -0.53
CA THR A 103 -2.11 -26.10 0.48
C THR A 103 -2.38 -24.59 0.39
N LEU A 104 -2.94 -24.10 -0.71
CA LEU A 104 -3.17 -22.67 -0.92
C LEU A 104 -4.62 -22.39 -1.31
N SER A 105 -5.25 -21.51 -0.55
CA SER A 105 -6.49 -20.84 -0.95
C SER A 105 -6.18 -19.53 -1.70
N TYR A 106 -6.85 -19.34 -2.82
CA TYR A 106 -6.82 -18.07 -3.57
C TYR A 106 -7.33 -16.88 -2.74
N TRP A 107 -8.09 -17.13 -1.68
CA TRP A 107 -8.54 -16.13 -0.72
C TRP A 107 -7.39 -15.20 -0.30
N TRP A 108 -6.24 -15.75 0.03
CA TRP A 108 -5.06 -15.02 0.51
C TRP A 108 -4.38 -14.17 -0.56
N MET A 109 -4.79 -14.30 -1.81
CA MET A 109 -4.30 -13.50 -2.94
C MET A 109 -5.31 -12.44 -3.41
N THR A 110 -6.46 -12.31 -2.72
CA THR A 110 -7.47 -11.31 -3.06
C THR A 110 -7.07 -9.92 -2.55
N LEU A 111 -7.63 -8.86 -3.14
CA LEU A 111 -7.47 -7.48 -2.66
C LEU A 111 -8.02 -7.29 -1.24
N LEU A 112 -8.99 -8.13 -0.84
CA LEU A 112 -9.55 -8.09 0.51
C LEU A 112 -8.50 -8.45 1.56
N THR A 113 -7.71 -9.50 1.31
CA THR A 113 -6.66 -9.96 2.21
C THR A 113 -5.32 -9.25 2.00
N GLU A 114 -5.08 -8.69 0.82
CA GLU A 114 -3.92 -7.82 0.59
C GLU A 114 -4.04 -6.53 1.42
N THR A 115 -5.27 -6.04 1.68
CA THR A 115 -5.56 -4.87 2.52
C THR A 115 -4.74 -3.62 2.16
N SER A 116 -4.46 -3.42 0.88
CA SER A 116 -3.71 -2.28 0.37
C SER A 116 -4.62 -1.09 0.13
N ILE A 117 -4.51 -0.03 0.92
CA ILE A 117 -5.24 1.23 0.70
C ILE A 117 -4.89 1.90 -0.64
N PHE A 118 -3.72 1.60 -1.22
CA PHE A 118 -3.31 2.10 -2.54
C PHE A 118 -4.03 1.40 -3.69
N LYS A 119 -4.37 0.12 -3.52
CA LYS A 119 -5.10 -0.69 -4.51
C LYS A 119 -6.61 -0.71 -4.26
N SER A 120 -7.01 -0.54 -3.00
CA SER A 120 -8.39 -0.61 -2.50
C SER A 120 -8.67 0.57 -1.56
N PRO A 121 -8.82 1.81 -2.08
CA PRO A 121 -9.05 2.99 -1.26
C PRO A 121 -10.36 2.93 -0.47
N GLU A 122 -11.31 2.10 -0.86
CA GLU A 122 -12.54 1.81 -0.11
C GLU A 122 -12.29 1.26 1.31
N ILE A 123 -11.08 0.83 1.63
CA ILE A 123 -10.68 0.43 2.98
C ILE A 123 -10.79 1.60 3.94
N ILE A 124 -10.45 2.81 3.50
CA ILE A 124 -10.56 4.04 4.31
C ILE A 124 -12.01 4.29 4.68
N ASP A 125 -12.93 4.16 3.73
CA ASP A 125 -14.36 4.33 3.99
C ASP A 125 -14.93 3.20 4.87
N ALA A 126 -14.42 1.98 4.74
CA ALA A 126 -14.79 0.87 5.62
C ALA A 126 -14.33 1.13 7.09
N ILE A 127 -13.14 1.71 7.29
CA ILE A 127 -12.64 2.08 8.62
C ILE A 127 -13.45 3.24 9.20
N ARG A 128 -13.79 4.26 8.40
CA ARG A 128 -14.70 5.34 8.81
C ARG A 128 -16.09 4.81 9.20
N LEU A 129 -16.59 3.82 8.46
CA LEU A 129 -17.88 3.20 8.78
C LEU A 129 -17.84 2.40 10.09
N LEU A 130 -16.69 1.80 10.43
CA LEU A 130 -16.46 1.19 11.75
C LEU A 130 -16.41 2.24 12.86
N ALA A 131 -15.84 3.40 12.62
CA ALA A 131 -15.87 4.52 13.55
C ALA A 131 -17.31 5.05 13.74
N LEU A 132 -18.07 5.19 12.66
CA LEU A 132 -19.49 5.56 12.73
C LEU A 132 -20.31 4.53 13.52
N GLU A 133 -20.05 3.23 13.33
CA GLU A 133 -20.68 2.17 14.14
C GLU A 133 -20.46 2.42 15.64
N GLU A 134 -19.24 2.73 16.06
CA GLU A 134 -18.92 3.02 17.47
C GLU A 134 -19.60 4.28 17.97
N LEU A 135 -19.64 5.34 17.17
CA LEU A 135 -20.36 6.57 17.52
C LEU A 135 -21.86 6.35 17.69
N VAL A 136 -22.45 5.57 16.80
CA VAL A 136 -23.87 5.17 16.89
C VAL A 136 -24.13 4.35 18.15
N ASP A 137 -23.26 3.39 18.46
CA ASP A 137 -23.39 2.56 19.65
C ASP A 137 -23.21 3.38 20.95
N ASN A 138 -22.33 4.38 20.96
CA ASN A 138 -22.05 5.23 22.13
C ASN A 138 -23.12 6.30 22.36
N HIS A 139 -23.63 6.94 21.30
CA HIS A 139 -24.58 8.05 21.40
C HIS A 139 -26.05 7.59 21.41
N SER A 140 -26.33 6.39 20.88
CA SER A 140 -27.69 5.85 20.72
C SER A 140 -28.65 6.88 20.11
N PRO A 141 -28.35 7.45 18.93
CA PRO A 141 -29.12 8.54 18.36
C PRO A 141 -30.55 8.12 18.04
N THR A 142 -31.48 9.07 18.16
CA THR A 142 -32.91 8.84 17.81
C THR A 142 -33.12 8.72 16.30
N GLN A 143 -32.21 9.32 15.50
CA GLN A 143 -32.22 9.29 14.04
C GLN A 143 -30.79 9.48 13.53
N LEU A 144 -30.46 8.87 12.39
CA LEU A 144 -29.24 9.16 11.64
C LEU A 144 -29.58 9.79 10.28
N VAL A 145 -28.98 10.93 9.99
CA VAL A 145 -29.13 11.65 8.73
C VAL A 145 -27.79 11.60 7.99
N LEU A 146 -27.76 11.05 6.77
CA LEU A 146 -26.60 11.05 5.90
C LEU A 146 -26.77 12.10 4.80
N VAL A 147 -25.83 13.03 4.69
CA VAL A 147 -25.75 14.00 3.59
C VAL A 147 -24.69 13.53 2.60
N SER A 148 -25.09 12.82 1.54
CA SER A 148 -24.19 12.20 0.58
C SER A 148 -24.87 11.80 -0.72
N ASP A 149 -24.15 11.93 -1.85
CA ASP A 149 -24.51 11.38 -3.17
C ASP A 149 -23.91 10.01 -3.44
N ASP A 150 -23.07 9.47 -2.53
CA ASP A 150 -22.45 8.14 -2.69
C ASP A 150 -23.45 7.03 -2.34
N LEU A 151 -23.90 6.31 -3.38
CA LEU A 151 -24.87 5.23 -3.26
C LEU A 151 -24.36 4.01 -2.46
N LEU A 152 -23.05 3.73 -2.50
CA LEU A 152 -22.48 2.59 -1.76
C LEU A 152 -22.42 2.91 -0.28
N LEU A 153 -21.93 4.12 0.06
CA LEU A 153 -21.92 4.60 1.43
C LEU A 153 -23.33 4.67 2.00
N ARG A 154 -24.29 5.23 1.25
CA ARG A 154 -25.69 5.29 1.64
C ARG A 154 -26.25 3.91 2.01
N ARG A 155 -26.08 2.91 1.14
CA ARG A 155 -26.55 1.53 1.40
C ARG A 155 -25.89 0.94 2.64
N SER A 156 -24.59 1.18 2.81
CA SER A 156 -23.84 0.70 3.97
C SER A 156 -24.34 1.30 5.28
N VAL A 157 -24.54 2.61 5.31
CA VAL A 157 -25.07 3.32 6.50
C VAL A 157 -26.53 2.94 6.77
N GLU A 158 -27.36 2.85 5.73
CA GLU A 158 -28.76 2.39 5.87
C GLU A 158 -28.83 1.00 6.48
N GLN A 159 -27.98 0.06 6.03
CA GLN A 159 -27.91 -1.30 6.57
C GLN A 159 -27.41 -1.32 8.02
N LEU A 160 -26.43 -0.47 8.37
CA LEU A 160 -26.01 -0.28 9.76
C LEU A 160 -27.19 0.20 10.63
N CYS A 161 -27.93 1.22 10.19
CA CYS A 161 -29.09 1.77 10.90
C CYS A 161 -30.20 0.73 11.06
N GLN A 162 -30.50 -0.05 10.01
CA GLN A 162 -31.47 -1.16 10.07
C GLN A 162 -31.06 -2.20 11.11
N ASN A 163 -29.79 -2.55 11.18
CA ASN A 163 -29.29 -3.50 12.17
C ASN A 163 -29.38 -3.00 13.62
N ARG A 164 -29.34 -1.67 13.82
CA ARG A 164 -29.44 -1.00 15.12
C ARG A 164 -30.85 -0.50 15.45
N ASN A 165 -31.85 -0.72 14.56
CA ASN A 165 -33.21 -0.19 14.67
C ASN A 165 -33.26 1.35 14.79
N ILE A 166 -32.37 2.06 14.11
CA ILE A 166 -32.29 3.51 14.09
C ILE A 166 -32.98 4.03 12.81
N PRO A 167 -33.89 5.00 12.92
CA PRO A 167 -34.45 5.69 11.77
C PRO A 167 -33.36 6.32 10.92
N PHE A 168 -33.38 6.06 9.60
CA PHE A 168 -32.39 6.58 8.65
C PHE A 168 -33.04 7.48 7.63
N SER A 169 -32.40 8.63 7.37
CA SER A 169 -32.75 9.50 6.26
C SER A 169 -31.49 9.92 5.49
N CYS A 170 -31.65 10.23 4.21
CA CYS A 170 -30.55 10.66 3.37
C CYS A 170 -30.90 11.93 2.63
N ARG A 171 -29.98 12.89 2.57
CA ARG A 171 -30.08 14.11 1.78
C ARG A 171 -28.99 14.08 0.70
N ASN A 172 -29.34 14.54 -0.49
CA ASN A 172 -28.36 14.68 -1.57
C ASN A 172 -27.60 16.00 -1.40
N THR A 173 -26.33 15.99 -1.77
CA THR A 173 -25.47 17.18 -1.81
C THR A 173 -25.07 17.47 -3.25
N HIS A 174 -24.99 18.73 -3.66
CA HIS A 174 -24.52 19.13 -4.99
C HIS A 174 -23.03 19.48 -5.00
N SER A 175 -22.25 18.88 -4.12
CA SER A 175 -20.89 19.26 -3.85
C SER A 175 -19.89 18.92 -4.95
N ARG A 176 -18.83 19.76 -5.01
CA ARG A 176 -17.67 19.55 -5.89
C ARG A 176 -16.77 18.39 -5.41
N HIS A 177 -16.70 18.13 -4.09
CA HIS A 177 -15.90 17.04 -3.51
C HIS A 177 -16.43 15.67 -3.91
N THR A 178 -17.74 15.47 -3.85
CA THR A 178 -18.39 14.23 -4.32
C THR A 178 -18.09 13.97 -5.79
N ARG A 179 -18.05 15.01 -6.65
CA ARG A 179 -17.67 14.86 -8.06
C ARG A 179 -16.20 14.43 -8.23
N ARG A 180 -15.25 14.97 -7.44
CA ARG A 180 -13.84 14.55 -7.48
C ARG A 180 -13.68 13.09 -7.01
N HIS A 181 -14.35 12.69 -5.94
CA HIS A 181 -14.35 11.32 -5.44
C HIS A 181 -14.98 10.34 -6.45
N LEU A 182 -16.15 10.68 -6.99
CA LEU A 182 -16.81 9.88 -8.02
C LEU A 182 -16.03 9.81 -9.32
N SER A 183 -15.31 10.87 -9.73
CA SER A 183 -14.45 10.82 -10.92
C SER A 183 -13.22 9.94 -10.71
N ARG A 184 -12.61 9.95 -9.52
CA ARG A 184 -11.53 9.02 -9.14
C ARG A 184 -12.02 7.56 -9.13
N MET A 185 -13.25 7.31 -8.68
CA MET A 185 -13.89 6.00 -8.77
C MET A 185 -14.33 5.63 -10.20
N ALA A 186 -14.82 6.57 -11.00
CA ALA A 186 -15.29 6.31 -12.37
C ALA A 186 -14.17 5.87 -13.30
N VAL A 187 -12.96 6.43 -13.16
CA VAL A 187 -11.76 6.01 -13.93
C VAL A 187 -11.38 4.54 -13.65
N ARG A 188 -11.79 3.98 -12.51
CA ARG A 188 -11.54 2.58 -12.12
C ARG A 188 -12.68 1.63 -12.49
N LYS A 189 -13.85 2.12 -12.96
CA LYS A 189 -15.09 1.34 -13.16
C LYS A 189 -15.24 0.73 -14.58
N GLY A 190 -14.15 0.36 -15.25
CA GLY A 190 -14.28 -0.54 -16.40
C GLY A 190 -14.87 -1.89 -15.98
N PRO A 191 -15.72 -2.56 -16.79
CA PRO A 191 -16.21 -3.89 -16.49
C PRO A 191 -15.05 -4.84 -16.18
N SER A 192 -15.07 -5.47 -15.00
CA SER A 192 -13.95 -6.29 -14.50
C SER A 192 -13.48 -7.34 -15.52
N VAL A 193 -14.40 -7.94 -16.27
CA VAL A 193 -14.09 -8.94 -17.31
C VAL A 193 -13.31 -8.32 -18.48
N ILE A 194 -13.61 -7.08 -18.88
CA ILE A 194 -12.87 -6.41 -19.97
C ILE A 194 -11.42 -6.15 -19.49
N LEU A 195 -11.24 -5.73 -18.24
CA LEU A 195 -9.91 -5.54 -17.65
C LEU A 195 -9.14 -6.87 -17.56
N ALA A 196 -9.83 -8.00 -17.29
CA ALA A 196 -9.23 -9.33 -17.32
C ALA A 196 -8.75 -9.71 -18.73
N LEU A 197 -9.57 -9.49 -19.75
CA LEU A 197 -9.19 -9.74 -21.16
C LEU A 197 -8.00 -8.88 -21.58
N ALA A 198 -7.98 -7.62 -21.20
CA ALA A 198 -6.84 -6.73 -21.43
C ALA A 198 -5.55 -7.25 -20.75
N MET A 199 -5.68 -7.81 -19.54
CA MET A 199 -4.55 -8.41 -18.84
C MET A 199 -4.05 -9.68 -19.54
N PHE A 200 -4.91 -10.56 -20.01
CA PHE A 200 -4.50 -11.69 -20.85
C PHE A 200 -3.79 -11.24 -22.12
N GLY A 201 -4.31 -10.22 -22.80
CA GLY A 201 -3.66 -9.61 -23.97
C GLY A 201 -2.26 -9.08 -23.65
N ARG A 202 -2.08 -8.48 -22.46
CA ARG A 202 -0.79 -8.02 -21.98
C ARG A 202 0.20 -9.16 -21.78
N TYR A 203 -0.21 -10.27 -21.14
CA TYR A 203 0.65 -11.45 -20.95
C TYR A 203 0.96 -12.16 -22.29
N LEU A 204 0.02 -12.25 -23.23
CA LEU A 204 0.27 -12.74 -24.58
C LEU A 204 1.30 -11.89 -25.31
N ARG A 205 1.16 -10.56 -25.26
CA ARG A 205 2.16 -9.64 -25.83
C ARG A 205 3.53 -9.83 -25.19
N ARG A 206 3.60 -9.96 -23.84
CA ARG A 206 4.84 -10.26 -23.10
C ARG A 206 5.49 -11.54 -23.60
N TYR A 207 4.72 -12.62 -23.71
CA TYR A 207 5.20 -13.88 -24.23
C TYR A 207 5.88 -13.71 -25.60
N TRP A 208 5.27 -12.97 -26.54
CA TRP A 208 5.84 -12.73 -27.86
C TRP A 208 7.20 -12.03 -27.81
N PHE A 209 7.40 -11.08 -26.91
CA PHE A 209 8.66 -10.36 -26.79
C PHE A 209 9.75 -11.14 -26.04
N ILE A 210 9.36 -11.94 -25.05
CA ILE A 210 10.30 -12.60 -24.12
C ILE A 210 10.63 -14.03 -24.54
N ARG A 211 9.80 -14.69 -25.34
CA ARG A 211 9.99 -16.10 -25.76
C ARG A 211 11.33 -16.43 -26.42
N SER A 212 12.03 -15.46 -26.92
CA SER A 212 13.34 -15.60 -27.56
C SER A 212 14.51 -15.25 -26.62
N LEU A 213 14.22 -14.90 -25.36
CA LEU A 213 15.26 -14.76 -24.35
C LEU A 213 15.72 -16.17 -23.94
N GLU A 214 17.01 -16.36 -23.93
CA GLU A 214 17.61 -17.59 -23.45
C GLU A 214 17.32 -17.76 -21.95
N THR A 215 16.72 -18.86 -21.56
CA THR A 215 16.48 -19.21 -20.16
C THR A 215 17.77 -19.83 -19.60
N ARG A 216 18.31 -19.22 -18.54
CA ARG A 216 19.39 -19.82 -17.74
C ARG A 216 18.80 -20.79 -16.73
N THR A 217 19.59 -21.74 -16.27
CA THR A 217 19.27 -22.60 -15.12
C THR A 217 19.83 -21.95 -13.86
N PHE A 218 19.16 -22.15 -12.74
CA PHE A 218 19.68 -21.75 -11.43
C PHE A 218 20.94 -22.51 -11.06
N HIS A 219 21.79 -21.92 -10.23
CA HIS A 219 22.87 -22.66 -9.60
C HIS A 219 22.32 -23.81 -8.76
N GLU A 220 22.82 -25.00 -8.96
CA GLU A 220 22.39 -26.23 -8.27
C GLU A 220 23.11 -26.45 -6.93
N ALA A 221 24.01 -25.53 -6.54
CA ALA A 221 24.76 -25.65 -5.30
C ALA A 221 23.81 -25.58 -4.08
N SER A 222 23.96 -26.54 -3.17
CA SER A 222 23.17 -26.62 -1.94
C SER A 222 23.45 -25.50 -0.93
N ASP A 223 24.53 -24.76 -1.13
CA ASP A 223 24.95 -23.57 -0.37
C ASP A 223 24.58 -22.25 -1.05
N ALA A 224 23.88 -22.33 -2.19
CA ALA A 224 23.37 -21.12 -2.85
C ALA A 224 22.20 -20.49 -2.11
N VAL A 225 22.06 -19.19 -2.24
CA VAL A 225 20.91 -18.41 -1.74
C VAL A 225 20.06 -17.94 -2.90
N LEU A 226 18.73 -17.83 -2.67
CA LEU A 226 17.82 -17.32 -3.69
C LEU A 226 17.14 -16.04 -3.24
N PHE A 227 17.16 -15.02 -4.10
CA PHE A 227 16.48 -13.75 -3.91
C PHE A 227 15.31 -13.61 -4.89
N ALA A 228 14.08 -13.45 -4.38
CA ALA A 228 12.96 -13.04 -5.20
C ALA A 228 12.77 -11.51 -5.10
N THR A 229 12.89 -10.81 -6.21
CA THR A 229 12.92 -9.34 -6.24
C THR A 229 12.23 -8.74 -7.46
N ARG A 230 11.93 -7.44 -7.39
CA ARG A 230 11.45 -6.68 -8.55
C ARG A 230 12.61 -6.36 -9.47
N SER A 231 12.41 -6.59 -10.76
CA SER A 231 13.34 -6.18 -11.79
C SER A 231 13.31 -4.67 -12.01
N HIS A 232 14.49 -4.07 -12.14
CA HIS A 232 14.67 -2.64 -12.39
C HIS A 232 15.00 -2.31 -13.86
N TYR A 233 14.82 -3.25 -14.78
CA TYR A 233 15.10 -3.04 -16.20
C TYR A 233 14.42 -1.83 -16.84
N SER A 234 13.37 -1.30 -16.22
CA SER A 234 12.61 -0.19 -16.79
C SER A 234 13.10 1.22 -16.42
N LYS A 235 13.95 1.37 -15.39
CA LYS A 235 14.26 2.71 -14.86
C LYS A 235 15.44 3.43 -15.49
N ASN A 236 16.38 2.70 -16.11
CA ASN A 236 17.65 3.29 -16.59
C ASN A 236 17.95 3.00 -18.06
N LEU A 237 16.97 3.23 -18.94
CA LEU A 237 17.12 3.00 -20.39
C LEU A 237 18.25 3.84 -21.02
N ASN A 238 18.67 4.92 -20.39
CA ASN A 238 19.64 5.89 -20.93
C ASN A 238 20.89 6.10 -20.05
N SER A 239 21.10 5.33 -18.96
CA SER A 239 22.30 5.52 -18.15
C SER A 239 23.41 4.55 -18.59
N ASP A 240 24.59 5.08 -18.82
CA ASP A 240 25.82 4.32 -19.06
C ASP A 240 26.42 3.70 -17.78
N THR A 241 25.72 3.86 -16.64
CA THR A 241 26.15 3.27 -15.37
C THR A 241 25.99 1.77 -15.40
N PRO A 242 27.03 0.99 -15.02
CA PRO A 242 26.92 -0.45 -14.86
C PRO A 242 25.87 -0.74 -13.78
N MET A 243 25.05 -1.73 -14.04
CA MET A 243 24.00 -2.35 -13.21
C MET A 243 23.49 -1.54 -12.02
N PRO A 244 22.24 -1.19 -12.00
CA PRO A 244 21.59 -1.04 -10.72
C PRO A 244 21.48 -2.45 -10.12
N HIS A 245 22.31 -2.75 -9.15
CA HIS A 245 22.00 -3.78 -8.17
C HIS A 245 20.54 -3.62 -7.80
N ALA A 246 19.81 -4.71 -7.59
CA ALA A 246 18.39 -4.61 -7.27
C ALA A 246 18.21 -3.47 -6.26
N ALA A 247 17.42 -2.43 -6.57
CA ALA A 247 17.37 -1.20 -5.78
C ALA A 247 16.99 -1.43 -4.31
N ASN A 248 16.49 -2.64 -4.01
CA ASN A 248 16.18 -3.08 -2.65
C ASN A 248 17.37 -3.72 -1.92
N TRP A 249 18.47 -4.05 -2.63
CA TRP A 249 19.60 -4.82 -2.13
C TRP A 249 20.94 -4.15 -2.43
N PRO A 250 21.11 -2.83 -2.22
CA PRO A 250 22.39 -2.18 -2.49
C PRO A 250 23.48 -2.78 -1.59
N ASN A 251 24.69 -2.88 -2.13
CA ASN A 251 25.87 -3.46 -1.46
C ASN A 251 25.79 -4.95 -1.09
N LEU A 252 24.63 -5.61 -1.14
CA LEU A 252 24.48 -7.02 -0.80
C LEU A 252 25.21 -7.93 -1.80
N GLN A 253 25.17 -7.60 -3.10
CA GLN A 253 25.89 -8.37 -4.11
C GLN A 253 27.39 -8.36 -3.85
N ARG A 254 27.97 -7.22 -3.45
CA ARG A 254 29.38 -7.16 -3.06
C ARG A 254 29.69 -8.08 -1.88
N LEU A 255 28.83 -8.08 -0.85
CA LEU A 255 28.96 -8.98 0.29
C LEU A 255 28.92 -10.45 -0.13
N LEU A 256 28.03 -10.84 -1.04
CA LEU A 256 27.92 -12.20 -1.57
C LEU A 256 29.16 -12.60 -2.34
N ASP A 257 29.70 -11.71 -3.19
CA ASP A 257 30.92 -11.94 -3.96
C ASP A 257 32.14 -12.08 -3.05
N ASP A 258 32.32 -11.17 -2.09
CA ASP A 258 33.42 -11.20 -1.12
C ASP A 258 33.37 -12.47 -0.26
N SER A 259 32.17 -12.93 0.07
CA SER A 259 31.93 -14.18 0.84
C SER A 259 31.93 -15.44 -0.02
N LYS A 260 32.05 -15.33 -1.35
CA LYS A 260 31.98 -16.41 -2.34
C LYS A 260 30.70 -17.25 -2.24
N ILE A 261 29.58 -16.62 -1.90
CA ILE A 261 28.26 -17.26 -1.81
C ILE A 261 27.61 -17.19 -3.19
N SER A 262 27.26 -18.35 -3.74
CA SER A 262 26.49 -18.43 -4.99
C SER A 262 25.07 -17.88 -4.80
N SER A 263 24.60 -17.05 -5.72
CA SER A 263 23.30 -16.41 -5.60
C SER A 263 22.43 -16.59 -6.85
N ASN A 264 21.18 -16.92 -6.61
CA ASN A 264 20.12 -17.05 -7.59
C ASN A 264 19.13 -15.88 -7.44
N TRP A 265 18.90 -15.12 -8.51
CA TRP A 265 18.02 -13.95 -8.51
C TRP A 265 16.81 -14.22 -9.39
N LEU A 266 15.64 -14.39 -8.77
CA LEU A 266 14.35 -14.52 -9.46
C LEU A 266 13.70 -13.15 -9.56
N GLU A 267 13.73 -12.57 -10.74
CA GLU A 267 13.31 -11.21 -11.00
C GLU A 267 11.91 -11.14 -11.59
N MET A 268 11.08 -10.23 -11.11
CA MET A 268 9.72 -10.00 -11.56
C MET A 268 9.60 -8.68 -12.31
N LEU A 269 8.95 -8.68 -13.47
CA LEU A 269 8.60 -7.47 -14.20
C LEU A 269 7.30 -6.86 -13.65
N PHE A 270 7.43 -5.73 -12.97
CA PHE A 270 6.28 -4.89 -12.65
C PHE A 270 6.09 -3.87 -13.78
N MET A 271 4.94 -3.91 -14.43
CA MET A 271 4.67 -3.11 -15.62
C MET A 271 4.49 -1.63 -15.31
N GLY A 272 5.52 -0.83 -15.56
CA GLY A 272 5.39 0.60 -15.84
C GLY A 272 5.04 0.86 -17.32
N LYS A 273 4.83 2.12 -17.70
CA LYS A 273 4.60 2.53 -19.09
C LYS A 273 5.76 2.14 -20.01
N ASP A 274 6.98 2.09 -19.48
CA ASP A 274 8.21 1.86 -20.22
C ASP A 274 8.51 0.38 -20.54
N ALA A 275 7.92 -0.55 -19.77
CA ALA A 275 8.00 -1.98 -20.08
C ALA A 275 7.14 -2.40 -21.30
N ALA A 276 6.50 -1.44 -21.98
CA ALA A 276 5.74 -1.67 -23.20
C ALA A 276 6.62 -1.90 -24.43
N ASP A 277 7.90 -1.49 -24.40
CA ASP A 277 8.86 -1.66 -25.51
C ASP A 277 9.76 -2.88 -25.26
N GLY A 278 9.31 -4.02 -25.81
CA GLY A 278 10.04 -5.29 -25.66
C GLY A 278 11.45 -5.29 -26.26
N SER A 279 11.73 -4.44 -27.28
CA SER A 279 13.05 -4.36 -27.90
C SER A 279 14.06 -3.69 -26.96
N LYS A 280 13.65 -2.62 -26.31
CA LYS A 280 14.46 -1.93 -25.30
C LYS A 280 14.69 -2.79 -24.07
N LEU A 281 13.66 -3.48 -23.58
CA LEU A 281 13.80 -4.43 -22.48
C LEU A 281 14.83 -5.51 -22.80
N ARG A 282 14.79 -6.07 -24.00
CA ARG A 282 15.76 -7.08 -24.46
C ARG A 282 17.18 -6.54 -24.48
N GLN A 283 17.40 -5.34 -25.06
CA GLN A 283 18.73 -4.71 -25.08
C GLN A 283 19.29 -4.49 -23.67
N GLN A 284 18.43 -4.13 -22.72
CA GLN A 284 18.85 -3.98 -21.33
C GLN A 284 19.24 -5.31 -20.68
N ILE A 285 18.41 -6.35 -20.84
CA ILE A 285 18.71 -7.68 -20.32
C ILE A 285 20.05 -8.18 -20.89
N ASP A 286 20.26 -8.04 -22.20
CA ASP A 286 21.52 -8.47 -22.85
C ASP A 286 22.73 -7.64 -22.41
N ARG A 287 22.54 -6.33 -22.12
CA ARG A 287 23.60 -5.46 -21.56
C ARG A 287 23.96 -5.92 -20.15
N TYR A 288 22.97 -6.15 -19.28
CA TYR A 288 23.19 -6.53 -17.88
C TYR A 288 23.81 -7.92 -17.74
N ARG A 289 23.43 -8.89 -18.57
CA ARG A 289 24.00 -10.24 -18.58
C ARG A 289 25.51 -10.27 -18.77
N LYS A 290 26.11 -9.23 -19.38
CA LYS A 290 27.56 -9.14 -19.58
C LYS A 290 28.33 -8.71 -18.32
N HIS A 291 27.60 -8.23 -17.29
CA HIS A 291 28.21 -7.68 -16.08
C HIS A 291 27.97 -8.53 -14.84
N TYR A 292 27.21 -9.64 -14.95
CA TYR A 292 26.99 -10.55 -13.84
C TYR A 292 28.28 -11.32 -13.49
N SER A 293 28.52 -11.51 -12.18
CA SER A 293 29.61 -12.37 -11.73
C SER A 293 29.33 -13.83 -12.09
N GLU A 294 30.38 -14.70 -12.07
CA GLU A 294 30.23 -16.12 -12.31
C GLU A 294 29.40 -16.82 -11.21
N ASN A 295 29.33 -16.22 -10.02
CA ASN A 295 28.58 -16.73 -8.87
C ASN A 295 27.12 -16.26 -8.84
N GLU A 296 26.69 -15.46 -9.83
CA GLU A 296 25.33 -14.93 -9.89
C GLU A 296 24.55 -15.52 -11.06
N THR A 297 23.30 -15.93 -10.80
CA THR A 297 22.36 -16.28 -11.88
C THR A 297 21.09 -15.45 -11.74
N HIS A 298 20.74 -14.73 -12.80
CA HIS A 298 19.53 -13.92 -12.89
C HIS A 298 18.53 -14.52 -13.85
N ILE A 299 17.33 -14.82 -13.37
CA ILE A 299 16.23 -15.37 -14.16
C ILE A 299 15.04 -14.44 -14.04
N LEU A 300 14.58 -13.98 -15.20
CA LEU A 300 13.34 -13.21 -15.26
C LEU A 300 12.15 -14.17 -15.21
N LEU A 301 11.28 -14.05 -14.21
CA LEU A 301 10.12 -14.92 -14.02
C LEU A 301 9.24 -15.00 -15.28
N ASP A 302 9.05 -13.87 -15.95
CA ASP A 302 8.28 -13.79 -17.20
C ASP A 302 8.94 -14.56 -18.37
N SER A 303 10.24 -14.87 -18.34
CA SER A 303 10.90 -15.68 -19.37
C SER A 303 10.40 -17.12 -19.42
N LEU A 304 9.75 -17.58 -18.35
CA LEU A 304 9.13 -18.90 -18.26
C LEU A 304 7.75 -18.96 -18.92
N LEU A 305 7.21 -17.82 -19.38
CA LEU A 305 5.92 -17.76 -20.06
C LEU A 305 5.91 -18.69 -21.28
N SER A 306 4.90 -19.53 -21.36
CA SER A 306 4.66 -20.45 -22.48
C SER A 306 3.16 -20.54 -22.77
N ILE A 307 2.81 -21.01 -23.95
CA ILE A 307 1.40 -21.24 -24.30
C ILE A 307 0.75 -22.20 -23.30
N ARG A 308 1.47 -23.20 -22.82
CA ARG A 308 0.97 -24.15 -21.81
C ARG A 308 0.58 -23.43 -20.51
N ILE A 309 1.42 -22.50 -20.03
CA ILE A 309 1.15 -21.70 -18.82
C ILE A 309 -0.07 -20.81 -19.07
N ILE A 310 -0.16 -20.13 -20.22
CA ILE A 310 -1.30 -19.28 -20.56
C ILE A 310 -2.61 -20.07 -20.53
N VAL A 311 -2.63 -21.26 -21.15
CA VAL A 311 -3.81 -22.15 -21.15
C VAL A 311 -4.16 -22.60 -19.73
N GLN A 312 -3.16 -22.96 -18.90
CA GLN A 312 -3.38 -23.33 -17.51
C GLN A 312 -4.01 -22.18 -16.72
N VAL A 313 -3.54 -20.95 -16.89
CA VAL A 313 -4.11 -19.76 -16.25
C VAL A 313 -5.54 -19.51 -16.71
N ILE A 314 -5.85 -19.69 -18.00
CA ILE A 314 -7.21 -19.58 -18.52
C ILE A 314 -8.14 -20.59 -17.84
N ILE A 315 -7.72 -21.83 -17.70
CA ILE A 315 -8.52 -22.89 -17.03
C ILE A 315 -8.79 -22.51 -15.57
N LEU A 316 -7.77 -22.05 -14.83
CA LEU A 316 -7.93 -21.60 -13.45
C LEU A 316 -8.82 -20.36 -13.34
N TYR A 317 -8.69 -19.41 -14.27
CA TYR A 317 -9.55 -18.24 -14.32
C TYR A 317 -11.03 -18.61 -14.55
N LEU A 318 -11.31 -19.54 -15.48
CA LEU A 318 -12.67 -20.03 -15.71
C LEU A 318 -13.23 -20.75 -14.47
N LYS A 319 -12.36 -21.46 -13.71
CA LYS A 319 -12.74 -22.05 -12.41
C LYS A 319 -13.14 -20.95 -11.41
N LEU A 320 -12.36 -19.88 -11.28
CA LEU A 320 -12.70 -18.75 -10.41
C LEU A 320 -13.99 -18.04 -10.83
N VAL A 321 -14.19 -17.82 -12.12
CA VAL A 321 -15.44 -17.25 -12.65
C VAL A 321 -16.64 -18.14 -12.28
N LYS A 322 -16.52 -19.45 -12.44
CA LYS A 322 -17.57 -20.41 -12.02
C LYS A 322 -17.88 -20.30 -10.52
N ILE A 323 -16.86 -20.26 -9.68
CA ILE A 323 -17.01 -20.10 -8.22
C ILE A 323 -17.69 -18.76 -7.92
N PHE A 324 -17.26 -17.67 -8.54
CA PHE A 324 -17.87 -16.34 -8.39
C PHE A 324 -19.37 -16.36 -8.71
N LEU A 325 -19.78 -17.01 -9.81
CA LEU A 325 -21.18 -17.14 -10.19
C LEU A 325 -21.99 -18.01 -9.21
N GLN A 326 -21.37 -19.07 -8.66
CA GLN A 326 -22.01 -19.93 -7.67
C GLN A 326 -22.20 -19.26 -6.31
N LEU A 327 -21.20 -18.51 -5.87
CA LEU A 327 -21.26 -17.77 -4.61
C LEU A 327 -22.24 -16.60 -4.68
N GLY A 328 -22.10 -15.74 -5.71
CA GLY A 328 -22.91 -14.54 -5.91
C GLY A 328 -22.76 -13.51 -4.76
N ASN A 329 -22.59 -12.23 -5.10
CA ASN A 329 -22.35 -11.18 -4.09
C ASN A 329 -23.45 -11.10 -3.01
N GLN A 330 -24.71 -11.15 -3.40
CA GLN A 330 -25.84 -11.09 -2.45
C GLN A 330 -25.94 -12.32 -1.51
N ARG A 331 -25.42 -13.47 -1.96
CA ARG A 331 -25.40 -14.67 -1.11
C ARG A 331 -24.27 -14.60 -0.11
N ILE A 332 -23.11 -14.07 -0.49
CA ILE A 332 -22.00 -13.82 0.43
C ILE A 332 -22.47 -12.84 1.50
N GLU A 333 -23.03 -11.71 1.11
CA GLU A 333 -23.52 -10.67 2.02
C GLU A 333 -24.50 -11.24 3.06
N ARG A 334 -25.48 -12.06 2.63
CA ARG A 334 -26.46 -12.67 3.53
C ARG A 334 -25.85 -13.66 4.54
N ASN A 335 -24.69 -14.22 4.23
CA ASN A 335 -24.00 -15.18 5.11
C ASN A 335 -23.01 -14.49 6.06
N ILE A 336 -22.72 -13.20 5.86
CA ILE A 336 -21.88 -12.43 6.79
C ILE A 336 -22.67 -12.15 8.07
N LYS A 337 -22.22 -12.76 9.17
CA LYS A 337 -22.90 -12.62 10.48
C LYS A 337 -22.57 -11.26 11.13
N ASN A 338 -21.31 -10.85 11.03
CA ASN A 338 -20.81 -9.64 11.66
C ASN A 338 -20.60 -8.55 10.59
N ARG A 339 -21.20 -7.38 10.79
CA ARG A 339 -20.99 -6.20 9.95
C ARG A 339 -21.23 -6.41 8.44
N PRO A 340 -22.39 -6.94 8.03
CA PRO A 340 -22.71 -7.15 6.61
C PRO A 340 -22.67 -5.82 5.81
N TRP A 341 -22.88 -4.67 6.46
CA TRP A 341 -22.84 -3.34 5.86
C TRP A 341 -21.47 -2.96 5.29
N LEU A 342 -20.35 -3.56 5.77
CA LEU A 342 -19.02 -3.34 5.20
C LEU A 342 -18.86 -3.99 3.81
N TRP A 343 -19.65 -5.02 3.52
CA TRP A 343 -19.57 -5.74 2.24
C TRP A 343 -19.86 -4.86 1.03
N GLN A 344 -20.81 -3.93 1.15
CA GLN A 344 -21.18 -3.02 0.05
C GLN A 344 -19.99 -2.20 -0.44
N LEU A 345 -19.14 -1.73 0.47
CA LEU A 345 -17.94 -0.95 0.14
C LEU A 345 -16.85 -1.85 -0.48
N THR A 346 -16.68 -3.07 0.01
CA THR A 346 -15.57 -3.97 -0.39
C THR A 346 -15.90 -4.90 -1.56
N ALA A 347 -17.17 -5.02 -1.94
CA ALA A 347 -17.62 -5.88 -3.04
C ALA A 347 -16.94 -5.57 -4.39
N TYR A 348 -16.52 -4.33 -4.61
CA TYR A 348 -15.76 -3.95 -5.79
C TYR A 348 -14.38 -4.61 -5.83
N SER A 349 -13.63 -4.59 -4.74
CA SER A 349 -12.35 -5.27 -4.62
C SER A 349 -12.50 -6.80 -4.75
N TRP A 350 -13.58 -7.37 -4.22
CA TRP A 350 -13.95 -8.76 -4.45
C TRP A 350 -14.13 -9.08 -5.93
N ASN A 351 -14.94 -8.29 -6.65
CA ASN A 351 -15.18 -8.49 -8.08
C ASN A 351 -13.89 -8.40 -8.91
N ARG A 352 -13.01 -7.44 -8.61
CA ARG A 352 -11.70 -7.31 -9.26
C ARG A 352 -10.81 -8.52 -9.02
N SER A 353 -10.86 -9.08 -7.81
CA SER A 353 -10.09 -10.26 -7.42
C SER A 353 -10.62 -11.55 -8.05
N MET A 354 -11.93 -11.66 -8.29
CA MET A 354 -12.52 -12.90 -8.77
C MET A 354 -12.66 -12.99 -10.29
N ILE A 355 -12.99 -11.87 -10.96
CA ILE A 355 -13.30 -11.84 -12.40
C ILE A 355 -12.59 -10.69 -13.13
N GLY A 356 -11.74 -9.92 -12.44
CA GLY A 356 -11.02 -8.78 -13.01
C GLY A 356 -9.56 -9.09 -13.36
N HIS A 357 -8.84 -8.02 -13.68
CA HIS A 357 -7.40 -8.10 -14.00
C HIS A 357 -6.55 -8.67 -12.85
N VAL A 358 -6.95 -8.41 -11.61
CA VAL A 358 -6.26 -8.94 -10.41
C VAL A 358 -6.33 -10.46 -10.38
N ALA A 359 -7.48 -11.06 -10.75
CA ALA A 359 -7.60 -12.51 -10.86
C ALA A 359 -6.59 -13.09 -11.84
N VAL A 360 -6.47 -12.49 -13.01
CA VAL A 360 -5.54 -12.96 -14.06
C VAL A 360 -4.08 -12.82 -13.60
N GLU A 361 -3.71 -11.65 -13.07
CA GLU A 361 -2.35 -11.38 -12.60
C GLU A 361 -1.92 -12.35 -11.49
N ASN A 362 -2.77 -12.54 -10.48
CA ASN A 362 -2.50 -13.44 -9.36
C ASN A 362 -2.37 -14.91 -9.80
N LEU A 363 -3.20 -15.35 -10.75
CA LEU A 363 -3.08 -16.71 -11.29
C LEU A 363 -1.80 -16.89 -12.11
N PHE A 364 -1.31 -15.85 -12.82
CA PHE A 364 0.01 -15.90 -13.44
C PHE A 364 1.11 -16.00 -12.39
N TRP A 365 1.07 -15.22 -11.30
CA TRP A 365 2.02 -15.36 -10.20
C TRP A 365 2.03 -16.78 -9.63
N PHE A 366 0.85 -17.34 -9.35
CA PHE A 366 0.72 -18.69 -8.82
C PHE A 366 1.36 -19.75 -9.72
N VAL A 367 1.08 -19.73 -11.03
CA VAL A 367 1.57 -20.74 -11.97
C VAL A 367 3.07 -20.53 -12.29
N LEU A 368 3.50 -19.26 -12.43
CA LEU A 368 4.89 -18.95 -12.78
C LEU A 368 5.85 -19.26 -11.63
N PHE A 369 5.51 -18.92 -10.39
CA PHE A 369 6.35 -19.27 -9.25
C PHE A 369 6.43 -20.78 -9.03
N ASP A 370 5.31 -21.47 -9.19
CA ASP A 370 5.29 -22.92 -9.09
C ASP A 370 6.20 -23.58 -10.14
N LYS A 371 6.15 -23.07 -11.38
CA LYS A 371 7.05 -23.56 -12.44
C LYS A 371 8.51 -23.18 -12.16
N ALA A 372 8.77 -21.92 -11.79
CA ALA A 372 10.13 -21.44 -11.54
C ALA A 372 10.82 -22.23 -10.42
N LEU A 373 10.12 -22.42 -9.32
CA LEU A 373 10.68 -23.06 -8.12
C LEU A 373 10.65 -24.59 -8.18
N GLY A 374 9.83 -25.16 -9.05
CA GLY A 374 9.81 -26.61 -9.29
C GLY A 374 11.08 -27.17 -9.95
N ASP A 375 11.84 -26.30 -10.60
CA ASP A 375 13.10 -26.66 -11.29
C ASP A 375 14.34 -26.24 -10.45
N VAL A 376 14.16 -25.79 -9.19
CA VAL A 376 15.24 -25.32 -8.29
C VAL A 376 15.59 -26.42 -7.30
N SER A 377 16.87 -26.70 -7.16
CA SER A 377 17.41 -27.54 -6.07
C SER A 377 17.22 -26.84 -4.71
N PRO A 378 17.15 -27.58 -3.59
CA PRO A 378 17.14 -26.98 -2.27
C PRO A 378 18.25 -25.95 -2.10
N GLN A 379 17.92 -24.79 -1.57
CA GLN A 379 18.82 -23.67 -1.34
C GLN A 379 19.17 -23.59 0.14
N MET A 380 20.29 -22.99 0.47
CA MET A 380 20.64 -22.71 1.86
C MET A 380 19.56 -21.82 2.51
N LYS A 381 19.19 -20.72 1.85
CA LYS A 381 18.12 -19.82 2.27
C LYS A 381 17.47 -19.14 1.07
N GLY A 382 16.20 -18.77 1.24
CA GLY A 382 15.49 -17.90 0.31
C GLY A 382 15.19 -16.55 0.94
N PHE A 383 15.26 -15.49 0.15
CA PHE A 383 14.99 -14.11 0.57
C PHE A 383 13.99 -13.44 -0.37
N PHE A 384 13.11 -12.63 0.18
CA PHE A 384 12.23 -11.76 -0.63
C PHE A 384 11.88 -10.49 0.12
N THR A 385 11.50 -9.44 -0.62
CA THR A 385 11.05 -8.18 0.00
C THR A 385 9.68 -8.35 0.64
N PHE A 386 9.55 -7.99 1.91
CA PHE A 386 8.32 -8.08 2.68
C PHE A 386 7.47 -6.82 2.52
N GLU A 387 6.53 -6.85 1.59
CA GLU A 387 5.57 -5.77 1.34
C GLU A 387 4.11 -6.19 1.59
N GLY A 388 3.84 -7.48 1.83
CA GLY A 388 2.51 -8.04 2.06
C GLY A 388 1.64 -8.11 0.80
N GLN A 389 2.26 -8.27 -0.37
CA GLN A 389 1.56 -8.33 -1.65
C GLN A 389 1.10 -9.75 -2.02
N SER A 390 0.12 -9.87 -2.90
CA SER A 390 -0.44 -11.14 -3.34
C SER A 390 0.59 -12.08 -4.01
N TRP A 391 1.60 -11.53 -4.73
CA TRP A 391 2.65 -12.34 -5.33
C TRP A 391 3.53 -13.04 -4.28
N GLU A 392 3.74 -12.42 -3.12
CA GLU A 392 4.50 -13.02 -2.01
C GLU A 392 3.81 -14.28 -1.49
N VAL A 393 2.48 -14.25 -1.39
CA VAL A 393 1.69 -15.43 -1.00
C VAL A 393 1.90 -16.59 -1.97
N ALA A 394 1.90 -16.32 -3.27
CA ALA A 394 2.17 -17.33 -4.30
C ALA A 394 3.61 -17.87 -4.21
N PHE A 395 4.59 -16.98 -4.02
CA PHE A 395 6.00 -17.33 -3.87
C PHE A 395 6.25 -18.21 -2.64
N VAL A 396 5.78 -17.77 -1.46
CA VAL A 396 5.93 -18.51 -0.20
C VAL A 396 5.26 -19.89 -0.29
N SER A 397 4.07 -19.97 -0.89
CA SER A 397 3.37 -21.24 -1.09
C SER A 397 4.15 -22.20 -1.99
N ALA A 398 4.71 -21.71 -3.10
CA ALA A 398 5.51 -22.51 -4.01
C ALA A 398 6.84 -22.94 -3.35
N TRP A 399 7.53 -22.04 -2.64
CA TRP A 399 8.76 -22.33 -1.91
C TRP A 399 8.56 -23.48 -0.92
N LYS A 400 7.54 -23.39 -0.07
CA LYS A 400 7.24 -24.43 0.93
C LYS A 400 6.81 -25.75 0.29
N ARG A 401 6.05 -25.69 -0.80
CA ARG A 401 5.61 -26.89 -1.53
C ARG A 401 6.78 -27.66 -2.12
N HIS A 402 7.78 -26.95 -2.65
CA HIS A 402 8.99 -27.54 -3.22
C HIS A 402 10.09 -27.81 -2.18
N LYS A 403 9.86 -27.44 -0.90
CA LYS A 403 10.79 -27.69 0.23
C LYS A 403 12.21 -27.15 -0.02
N LEU A 404 12.28 -25.90 -0.46
CA LEU A 404 13.53 -25.29 -0.93
C LEU A 404 14.45 -24.76 0.18
N GLY A 405 14.15 -24.96 1.45
CA GLY A 405 14.93 -24.50 2.60
C GLY A 405 14.24 -23.42 3.40
N GLU A 406 14.98 -22.77 4.30
CA GLU A 406 14.49 -21.67 5.14
C GLU A 406 14.17 -20.44 4.30
N LEU A 407 13.04 -19.80 4.57
CA LEU A 407 12.56 -18.64 3.83
C LEU A 407 12.47 -17.40 4.73
N VAL A 408 13.19 -16.35 4.37
CA VAL A 408 13.28 -15.09 5.11
C VAL A 408 12.61 -13.95 4.33
N ALA A 409 11.61 -13.33 4.93
CA ALA A 409 11.01 -12.10 4.42
C ALA A 409 11.78 -10.89 4.95
N VAL A 410 12.18 -9.94 4.10
CA VAL A 410 13.05 -8.82 4.48
C VAL A 410 12.30 -7.50 4.37
N THR A 411 12.23 -6.74 5.45
CA THR A 411 11.75 -5.36 5.41
C THR A 411 12.83 -4.48 4.77
N HIS A 412 12.55 -3.92 3.60
CA HIS A 412 13.50 -3.06 2.87
C HIS A 412 13.19 -1.56 3.01
N SER A 413 12.05 -1.24 3.64
CA SER A 413 11.58 0.13 3.88
C SER A 413 10.89 0.21 5.24
N THR A 414 10.60 1.43 5.69
CA THR A 414 9.75 1.68 6.85
C THR A 414 8.35 1.08 6.66
N ILE A 415 7.66 0.80 7.76
CA ILE A 415 6.31 0.23 7.76
C ILE A 415 5.32 1.34 8.12
N PRO A 416 4.56 1.88 7.16
CA PRO A 416 3.54 2.88 7.44
C PRO A 416 2.42 2.33 8.32
N PHE A 417 1.90 3.15 9.22
CA PHE A 417 0.89 2.72 10.22
C PHE A 417 -0.38 2.14 9.60
N TRP A 418 -0.93 2.80 8.57
CA TRP A 418 -2.14 2.35 7.88
C TRP A 418 -1.87 1.51 6.62
N ASP A 419 -0.62 1.10 6.39
CA ASP A 419 -0.34 0.08 5.37
C ASP A 419 -0.61 -1.32 5.91
N LEU A 420 -1.87 -1.72 5.84
CA LEU A 420 -2.37 -2.94 6.47
C LEU A 420 -1.89 -4.24 5.84
N ARG A 421 -1.17 -4.18 4.72
CA ARG A 421 -0.72 -5.35 3.95
C ARG A 421 0.10 -6.34 4.77
N ARG A 422 0.94 -5.84 5.67
CA ARG A 422 1.82 -6.66 6.50
C ARG A 422 1.12 -7.27 7.72
N PHE A 423 -0.06 -6.78 8.07
CA PHE A 423 -0.77 -7.19 9.28
C PHE A 423 -1.82 -8.30 9.04
N SER A 424 -2.16 -8.58 7.79
CA SER A 424 -3.10 -9.65 7.43
C SER A 424 -2.57 -11.08 7.68
N GLY A 425 -1.26 -11.24 7.93
CA GLY A 425 -0.64 -12.52 8.29
C GLY A 425 -0.87 -12.95 9.73
N ILE A 426 -1.34 -12.03 10.59
CA ILE A 426 -1.67 -12.30 11.99
C ILE A 426 -3.09 -12.84 12.05
N SER A 427 -3.30 -14.00 11.42
CA SER A 427 -4.58 -14.68 11.52
C SER A 427 -4.69 -15.35 12.88
N HIS A 428 -5.78 -15.11 13.60
CA HIS A 428 -6.19 -15.89 14.75
C HIS A 428 -6.69 -17.31 14.36
N SER A 429 -6.58 -17.70 13.08
CA SER A 429 -6.83 -19.05 12.65
C SER A 429 -5.76 -19.98 13.23
N SER A 430 -6.17 -21.05 13.85
CA SER A 430 -5.29 -22.11 14.35
C SER A 430 -4.30 -22.50 13.23
N GLN A 431 -3.01 -22.52 13.54
CA GLN A 431 -1.93 -22.89 12.59
C GLN A 431 -2.12 -24.29 11.95
N SER A 432 -3.12 -25.05 12.40
CA SER A 432 -3.47 -26.38 11.92
C SER A 432 -4.44 -26.41 10.73
N ASP A 433 -4.92 -25.23 10.24
CA ASP A 433 -5.84 -25.22 9.11
C ASP A 433 -5.08 -25.39 7.78
N GLN A 434 -5.52 -26.38 6.99
CA GLN A 434 -4.98 -26.71 5.68
C GLN A 434 -4.90 -25.51 4.70
N TYR A 435 -5.80 -24.55 4.84
CA TYR A 435 -5.90 -23.36 4.00
C TYR A 435 -5.52 -22.09 4.74
N SER A 436 -4.69 -22.18 5.78
CA SER A 436 -4.11 -21.01 6.43
C SER A 436 -3.21 -20.22 5.45
N ARG A 437 -2.98 -18.94 5.76
CA ARG A 437 -2.07 -18.11 4.95
C ARG A 437 -0.65 -18.70 5.01
N PRO A 438 0.00 -18.92 3.87
CA PRO A 438 1.41 -19.31 3.88
C PRO A 438 2.28 -18.15 4.37
N ASN A 439 3.10 -18.40 5.39
CA ASN A 439 3.99 -17.40 5.99
C ASN A 439 5.46 -17.80 5.80
N PRO A 440 6.41 -16.87 5.74
CA PRO A 440 7.84 -17.15 5.77
C PRO A 440 8.23 -17.80 7.11
N ASP A 441 9.41 -18.35 7.18
CA ASP A 441 9.94 -18.96 8.40
C ASP A 441 10.41 -17.86 9.37
N LEU A 442 11.11 -16.84 8.84
CA LEU A 442 11.61 -15.68 9.57
C LEU A 442 11.26 -14.38 8.87
N ILE A 443 11.25 -13.29 9.63
CA ILE A 443 11.15 -11.92 9.11
C ILE A 443 12.38 -11.14 9.58
N ALA A 444 13.19 -10.71 8.63
CA ALA A 444 14.33 -9.85 8.89
C ALA A 444 13.91 -8.38 8.89
N VAL A 445 14.10 -7.70 10.01
CA VAL A 445 13.78 -6.29 10.20
C VAL A 445 15.02 -5.42 10.03
N ASN A 446 14.85 -4.30 9.37
CA ASN A 446 15.93 -3.37 9.02
C ASN A 446 16.19 -2.29 10.10
N GLY A 447 15.55 -2.40 11.25
CA GLY A 447 15.76 -1.46 12.36
C GLY A 447 14.79 -1.68 13.52
N PRO A 448 15.07 -1.02 14.66
CA PRO A 448 14.22 -1.09 15.87
C PRO A 448 12.78 -0.64 15.58
N LEU A 449 12.60 0.40 14.78
CA LEU A 449 11.26 0.91 14.40
C LEU A 449 10.40 -0.16 13.71
N ALA A 450 10.98 -0.90 12.75
CA ALA A 450 10.27 -1.99 12.08
C ALA A 450 9.98 -3.16 13.05
N ARG A 451 10.92 -3.47 13.96
CA ARG A 451 10.74 -4.49 15.00
C ARG A 451 9.58 -4.13 15.93
N LEU A 452 9.59 -2.88 16.45
CA LEU A 452 8.53 -2.38 17.31
C LEU A 452 7.16 -2.50 16.66
N THR A 453 7.05 -2.07 15.39
CA THR A 453 5.80 -2.14 14.63
C THR A 453 5.29 -3.57 14.47
N LEU A 454 6.15 -4.53 14.09
CA LEU A 454 5.73 -5.91 13.87
C LEU A 454 5.37 -6.64 15.17
N VAL A 455 6.15 -6.44 16.24
CA VAL A 455 5.85 -7.01 17.57
C VAL A 455 4.54 -6.42 18.11
N GLY A 456 4.36 -5.10 17.97
CA GLY A 456 3.16 -4.39 18.44
C GLY A 456 1.87 -4.87 17.78
N VAL A 457 1.95 -5.41 16.58
CA VAL A 457 0.77 -6.00 15.90
C VAL A 457 0.66 -7.52 16.07
N GLY A 458 1.53 -8.15 16.86
CA GLY A 458 1.41 -9.56 17.29
C GLY A 458 2.24 -10.57 16.49
N TYR A 459 3.26 -10.14 15.73
CA TYR A 459 4.23 -11.10 15.19
C TYR A 459 5.06 -11.70 16.33
N PRO A 460 5.28 -13.04 16.33
CA PRO A 460 6.07 -13.72 17.34
C PRO A 460 7.52 -13.20 17.34
N PRO A 461 8.04 -12.67 18.48
CA PRO A 461 9.39 -12.10 18.53
C PRO A 461 10.49 -13.08 18.12
N GLU A 462 10.29 -14.38 18.35
CA GLU A 462 11.23 -15.45 17.98
C GLU A 462 11.33 -15.71 16.48
N LYS A 463 10.39 -15.19 15.70
CA LYS A 463 10.41 -15.23 14.23
C LYS A 463 10.99 -13.96 13.61
N ILE A 464 11.35 -12.97 14.41
CA ILE A 464 11.91 -11.71 13.95
C ILE A 464 13.43 -11.73 14.20
N VAL A 465 14.17 -11.63 13.10
CA VAL A 465 15.64 -11.48 13.09
C VAL A 465 16.02 -10.09 12.57
N GLU A 466 17.25 -9.68 12.73
CA GLU A 466 17.72 -8.36 12.36
C GLU A 466 18.61 -8.42 11.11
N CYS A 467 18.55 -7.37 10.29
CA CYS A 467 19.45 -7.15 9.17
C CYS A 467 19.71 -5.66 9.00
N GLU A 468 20.87 -5.28 8.44
CA GLU A 468 21.14 -3.87 8.17
C GLU A 468 20.19 -3.30 7.11
N ALA A 469 19.84 -2.04 7.30
CA ALA A 469 18.98 -1.26 6.42
C ALA A 469 19.71 -0.81 5.16
N LEU A 470 19.88 -1.69 4.19
CA LEU A 470 20.68 -1.46 2.99
C LEU A 470 20.31 -0.17 2.24
N ARG A 471 19.04 0.17 2.21
CA ARG A 471 18.52 1.37 1.52
C ARG A 471 18.88 2.68 2.22
N TYR A 472 19.14 2.64 3.53
CA TYR A 472 19.26 3.80 4.40
C TYR A 472 20.71 4.05 4.87
N GLN A 473 21.68 3.35 4.31
CA GLN A 473 23.11 3.46 4.71
C GLN A 473 23.64 4.89 4.57
N ASP A 474 23.12 5.65 3.62
CA ASP A 474 23.50 7.06 3.41
C ASP A 474 23.19 7.95 4.62
N LEU A 475 22.18 7.60 5.44
CA LEU A 475 21.81 8.36 6.64
C LEU A 475 22.88 8.33 7.72
N ARG A 476 23.71 7.27 7.76
CA ARG A 476 24.81 7.17 8.74
C ARG A 476 25.92 8.18 8.50
N VAL A 477 26.22 8.44 7.22
CA VAL A 477 27.32 9.32 6.80
C VAL A 477 26.85 10.73 6.48
N ALA A 478 25.54 10.96 6.47
CA ALA A 478 24.96 12.27 6.23
C ALA A 478 25.29 13.23 7.38
N ASN A 479 25.63 14.46 7.04
CA ASN A 479 25.70 15.52 8.05
C ASN A 479 24.29 15.80 8.56
N ARG A 480 24.10 15.78 9.87
CA ARG A 480 22.87 16.24 10.48
C ARG A 480 22.67 17.71 10.18
N TRP A 481 21.41 18.09 10.05
CA TRP A 481 21.05 19.47 9.84
C TRP A 481 21.52 20.34 11.04
N GLU A 482 22.15 21.46 10.71
CA GLU A 482 22.58 22.47 11.70
C GLU A 482 21.87 23.79 11.44
N PRO A 483 21.35 24.45 12.50
CA PRO A 483 20.74 25.74 12.34
C PRO A 483 21.77 26.76 11.83
N ARG A 484 21.44 27.48 10.78
CA ARG A 484 22.30 28.55 10.29
C ARG A 484 22.25 29.75 11.23
N SER A 485 23.40 30.37 11.46
CA SER A 485 23.44 31.72 12.06
C SER A 485 22.75 32.67 11.09
N ARG A 486 21.52 33.10 11.37
CA ARG A 486 20.78 34.02 10.51
C ARG A 486 21.04 35.46 10.91
N GLU A 487 21.54 36.23 9.98
CA GLU A 487 21.34 37.66 9.97
C GLU A 487 19.84 37.95 9.71
N ALA A 488 19.29 39.02 10.27
CA ALA A 488 17.86 39.32 10.31
C ALA A 488 17.15 39.40 8.93
N TYR A 489 17.87 39.32 7.84
CA TYR A 489 17.36 39.53 6.46
C TYR A 489 17.54 38.31 5.53
N GLN A 490 17.93 37.14 6.02
CA GLN A 490 18.09 36.00 5.12
C GLN A 490 16.72 35.35 4.78
N PRO A 491 16.51 34.96 3.49
CA PRO A 491 15.25 34.33 3.06
C PRO A 491 14.98 32.98 3.76
N LEU A 492 13.72 32.72 4.02
CA LEU A 492 13.27 31.38 4.45
C LEU A 492 13.40 30.43 3.27
N ARG A 493 14.05 29.26 3.47
CA ARG A 493 14.21 28.24 2.43
C ARG A 493 13.44 26.98 2.81
N ILE A 494 12.45 26.67 1.98
CA ILE A 494 11.54 25.56 2.16
C ILE A 494 11.86 24.48 1.13
N ILE A 495 11.99 23.23 1.57
CA ILE A 495 11.99 22.07 0.69
C ILE A 495 10.67 21.30 0.80
N LEU A 496 9.90 21.25 -0.29
CA LEU A 496 8.72 20.42 -0.40
C LEU A 496 9.16 19.02 -0.87
N VAL A 497 8.93 18.00 -0.03
CA VAL A 497 9.22 16.60 -0.36
C VAL A 497 7.97 15.96 -0.96
N ALA A 498 8.02 15.71 -2.27
CA ALA A 498 6.88 15.24 -3.05
C ALA A 498 6.39 13.86 -2.60
N ASP A 499 5.06 13.69 -2.61
CA ASP A 499 4.40 12.40 -2.37
C ASP A 499 4.58 11.47 -3.58
N TYR A 500 4.45 10.16 -3.34
CA TYR A 500 4.39 9.14 -4.40
C TYR A 500 3.23 9.38 -5.38
N MET A 501 2.10 9.86 -4.89
CA MET A 501 0.93 10.19 -5.68
C MET A 501 0.91 11.68 -6.04
N GLN A 502 0.94 11.99 -7.32
CA GLN A 502 0.98 13.35 -7.86
C GLN A 502 -0.12 14.27 -7.27
N ALA A 503 -1.33 13.75 -7.07
CA ALA A 503 -2.44 14.55 -6.56
C ALA A 503 -2.17 15.16 -5.17
N PHE A 504 -1.47 14.45 -4.27
CA PHE A 504 -1.13 14.97 -2.95
C PHE A 504 0.00 16.01 -3.04
N THR A 505 0.97 15.80 -3.93
CA THR A 505 1.99 16.82 -4.21
C THR A 505 1.37 18.10 -4.77
N GLU A 506 0.36 17.98 -5.64
CA GLU A 506 -0.38 19.13 -6.18
C GLU A 506 -1.11 19.88 -5.05
N THR A 507 -1.80 19.17 -4.15
CA THR A 507 -2.47 19.79 -2.99
C THR A 507 -1.48 20.52 -2.08
N MET A 508 -0.32 19.91 -1.76
CA MET A 508 0.74 20.56 -0.97
C MET A 508 1.28 21.81 -1.65
N THR A 509 1.43 21.76 -2.97
CA THR A 509 1.92 22.91 -3.77
C THR A 509 0.88 24.03 -3.78
N GLU A 510 -0.41 23.73 -3.92
CA GLU A 510 -1.50 24.70 -3.85
C GLU A 510 -1.55 25.35 -2.47
N MET A 511 -1.51 24.57 -1.38
CA MET A 511 -1.47 25.07 -0.01
C MET A 511 -0.28 26.01 0.23
N LEU A 512 0.92 25.62 -0.23
CA LEU A 512 2.11 26.48 -0.10
C LEU A 512 1.99 27.76 -0.92
N LYS A 513 1.38 27.70 -2.12
CA LYS A 513 1.11 28.87 -2.94
C LYS A 513 0.16 29.86 -2.27
N GLU A 514 -0.86 29.36 -1.60
CA GLU A 514 -1.80 30.19 -0.81
C GLU A 514 -1.11 30.81 0.41
N ALA A 515 -0.16 30.11 1.04
CA ALA A 515 0.58 30.57 2.21
C ALA A 515 1.68 31.62 1.88
N LEU A 516 2.25 31.59 0.66
CA LEU A 516 3.42 32.42 0.30
C LEU A 516 3.23 33.94 0.50
N PRO A 517 2.07 34.56 0.21
CA PRO A 517 1.89 36.01 0.42
C PRO A 517 2.08 36.43 1.87
N ASP A 518 1.80 35.55 2.83
CA ASP A 518 1.89 35.80 4.28
C ASP A 518 3.23 35.38 4.90
N LEU A 519 4.13 34.79 4.10
CA LEU A 519 5.50 34.46 4.47
C LEU A 519 6.47 35.59 4.13
N PRO A 520 7.73 35.58 4.63
CA PRO A 520 8.74 36.57 4.27
C PRO A 520 8.90 36.73 2.75
N SER A 521 8.96 37.98 2.26
CA SER A 521 8.92 38.33 0.80
C SER A 521 9.97 37.63 -0.06
N GLU A 522 11.08 37.19 0.52
CA GLU A 522 12.17 36.51 -0.19
C GLU A 522 12.19 34.99 0.04
N THR A 523 11.05 34.39 0.50
CA THR A 523 10.95 32.95 0.73
C THR A 523 11.28 32.17 -0.55
N GLN A 524 12.23 31.23 -0.45
CA GLN A 524 12.67 30.37 -1.54
C GLN A 524 12.09 28.97 -1.39
N VAL A 525 11.51 28.45 -2.46
CA VAL A 525 10.91 27.11 -2.48
C VAL A 525 11.65 26.20 -3.44
N SER A 526 11.98 25.03 -2.96
CA SER A 526 12.48 23.92 -3.78
C SER A 526 11.59 22.71 -3.63
N ILE A 527 11.53 21.85 -4.65
CA ILE A 527 10.83 20.57 -4.59
C ILE A 527 11.79 19.42 -4.84
N LYS A 528 11.78 18.47 -3.93
CA LYS A 528 12.41 17.16 -4.07
C LYS A 528 11.40 16.18 -4.63
N LEU A 529 11.56 15.78 -5.91
CA LEU A 529 10.65 14.82 -6.53
C LEU A 529 10.83 13.41 -5.95
N HIS A 530 9.71 12.69 -5.85
CA HIS A 530 9.76 11.25 -5.60
C HIS A 530 10.46 10.56 -6.80
N PRO A 531 11.30 9.52 -6.61
CA PRO A 531 12.02 8.85 -7.71
C PRO A 531 11.14 8.34 -8.86
N ASN A 532 9.86 8.09 -8.59
CA ASN A 532 8.86 7.68 -9.59
C ASN A 532 7.89 8.81 -9.94
N GLY A 533 8.06 10.02 -9.37
CA GLY A 533 7.16 11.14 -9.56
C GLY A 533 7.50 11.93 -10.83
N VAL A 534 6.48 12.29 -11.57
CA VAL A 534 6.55 13.25 -12.68
C VAL A 534 5.59 14.39 -12.35
N ILE A 535 6.09 15.59 -12.23
CA ILE A 535 5.25 16.77 -12.03
C ILE A 535 5.20 17.59 -13.31
N SER A 536 3.99 18.02 -13.67
CA SER A 536 3.81 18.95 -14.76
C SER A 536 4.28 20.35 -14.34
N ALA A 537 5.01 21.06 -15.22
CA ALA A 537 5.34 22.46 -14.99
C ALA A 537 4.11 23.35 -14.73
N LYS A 538 2.92 22.94 -15.22
CA LYS A 538 1.66 23.63 -14.97
C LYS A 538 1.23 23.61 -13.49
N THR A 539 1.69 22.65 -12.71
CA THR A 539 1.38 22.54 -11.26
C THR A 539 1.92 23.73 -10.48
N PHE A 540 3.02 24.31 -10.95
CA PHE A 540 3.68 25.41 -10.23
C PHE A 540 3.12 26.79 -10.62
N GLY A 541 2.41 26.91 -11.76
CA GLY A 541 1.92 28.21 -12.25
C GLY A 541 3.08 29.22 -12.39
N ASP A 542 2.92 30.40 -11.78
CA ASP A 542 3.91 31.48 -11.79
C ASP A 542 4.94 31.37 -10.64
N MET A 543 4.87 30.31 -9.82
CA MET A 543 5.75 30.12 -8.68
C MET A 543 7.16 29.72 -9.14
N MET A 544 8.18 30.47 -8.73
CA MET A 544 9.58 30.13 -8.99
C MET A 544 10.02 28.99 -8.05
N ILE A 545 10.01 27.75 -8.57
CA ILE A 545 10.42 26.54 -7.83
C ILE A 545 11.63 25.92 -8.49
N SER A 546 12.65 25.62 -7.68
CA SER A 546 13.77 24.80 -8.12
C SER A 546 13.49 23.31 -7.88
N VAL A 547 13.68 22.49 -8.92
CA VAL A 547 13.50 21.04 -8.82
C VAL A 547 14.84 20.39 -8.45
N ARG A 548 14.83 19.61 -7.37
CA ARG A 548 16.01 18.89 -6.86
C ARG A 548 15.86 17.40 -7.09
N GLN A 549 16.94 16.72 -7.47
CA GLN A 549 16.96 15.27 -7.72
C GLN A 549 17.90 14.53 -6.76
N ASP A 550 18.83 15.23 -6.14
CA ASP A 550 19.78 14.64 -5.19
C ASP A 550 19.10 13.95 -4.03
N PRO A 551 19.72 12.96 -3.37
CA PRO A 551 19.21 12.35 -2.15
C PRO A 551 18.92 13.40 -1.07
N ILE A 552 17.86 13.20 -0.28
CA ILE A 552 17.47 14.16 0.77
C ILE A 552 18.59 14.36 1.80
N SER A 553 19.37 13.33 2.08
CA SER A 553 20.54 13.35 2.94
C SER A 553 21.63 14.36 2.54
N GLN A 554 21.69 14.72 1.25
CA GLN A 554 22.63 15.71 0.73
C GLN A 554 22.02 17.11 0.63
N LEU A 555 20.70 17.22 0.72
CA LEU A 555 19.98 18.48 0.49
C LEU A 555 19.65 19.24 1.77
N VAL A 556 19.49 18.56 2.91
CA VAL A 556 18.93 19.18 4.12
C VAL A 556 19.66 20.42 4.59
N GLN A 557 20.97 20.52 4.38
CA GLN A 557 21.79 21.69 4.75
C GLN A 557 21.45 22.96 3.94
N ASP A 558 20.82 22.81 2.78
CA ASP A 558 20.44 23.93 1.92
C ASP A 558 19.14 24.61 2.36
N PHE A 559 18.39 24.02 3.30
CA PHE A 559 17.04 24.42 3.66
C PHE A 559 16.90 24.67 5.17
N ASP A 560 15.87 25.42 5.53
CA ASP A 560 15.56 25.78 6.90
C ASP A 560 14.42 24.92 7.46
N VAL A 561 13.54 24.42 6.60
CA VAL A 561 12.39 23.61 6.94
C VAL A 561 11.98 22.72 5.77
N ALA A 562 11.52 21.51 6.09
CA ALA A 562 10.93 20.57 5.14
C ALA A 562 9.41 20.54 5.28
N LEU A 563 8.70 20.58 4.15
CA LEU A 563 7.27 20.33 4.04
C LEU A 563 7.06 18.93 3.45
N VAL A 564 6.38 18.05 4.15
CA VAL A 564 6.25 16.64 3.79
C VAL A 564 4.82 16.14 3.97
N SER A 565 4.37 15.21 3.13
CA SER A 565 3.07 14.55 3.23
C SER A 565 3.02 13.59 4.42
N SER A 566 1.93 13.57 5.20
CA SER A 566 1.63 12.56 6.24
C SER A 566 1.62 11.12 5.69
N ARG A 567 1.65 10.98 4.37
CA ARG A 567 1.66 9.70 3.66
C ARG A 567 3.06 9.21 3.29
N SER A 568 4.07 10.04 3.50
CA SER A 568 5.45 9.78 3.03
C SER A 568 6.32 9.13 4.09
N SER A 569 7.02 8.07 3.70
CA SER A 569 8.07 7.48 4.55
C SER A 569 9.31 8.38 4.72
N ALA A 570 9.46 9.42 3.89
CA ALA A 570 10.55 10.39 4.02
C ALA A 570 10.51 11.18 5.35
N ILE A 571 9.38 11.15 6.06
CA ILE A 571 9.29 11.70 7.42
C ILE A 571 10.38 11.11 8.33
N VAL A 572 10.63 9.80 8.25
CA VAL A 572 11.65 9.14 9.06
C VAL A 572 13.04 9.65 8.71
N ASP A 573 13.35 9.77 7.40
CA ASP A 573 14.64 10.29 6.93
C ASP A 573 14.87 11.73 7.43
N LEU A 574 13.83 12.58 7.35
CA LEU A 574 13.90 13.98 7.80
C LEU A 574 14.08 14.10 9.31
N CYS A 575 13.39 13.27 10.10
CA CYS A 575 13.54 13.22 11.57
C CYS A 575 14.96 12.78 11.97
N VAL A 576 15.52 11.77 11.28
CA VAL A 576 16.89 11.28 11.50
C VAL A 576 17.92 12.36 11.13
N LEU A 577 17.68 13.10 10.05
CA LEU A 577 18.56 14.19 9.60
C LEU A 577 18.45 15.45 10.47
N GLY A 578 17.39 15.56 11.30
CA GLY A 578 17.20 16.63 12.25
C GLY A 578 16.73 17.97 11.67
N ILE A 579 16.28 18.00 10.41
CA ILE A 579 15.73 19.24 9.82
C ILE A 579 14.34 19.52 10.40
N PRO A 580 14.02 20.76 10.79
CA PRO A 580 12.66 21.14 11.14
C PRO A 580 11.69 20.75 10.03
N LEU A 581 10.58 20.09 10.37
CA LEU A 581 9.63 19.63 9.38
C LEU A 581 8.20 19.97 9.77
N VAL A 582 7.37 20.15 8.75
CA VAL A 582 5.92 20.34 8.86
C VAL A 582 5.25 19.25 8.03
N VAL A 583 4.36 18.52 8.65
CA VAL A 583 3.62 17.42 8.02
C VAL A 583 2.28 17.92 7.51
N VAL A 584 2.00 17.71 6.23
CA VAL A 584 0.72 18.06 5.63
C VAL A 584 -0.24 16.89 5.74
N GLU A 585 -1.38 17.12 6.38
CA GLU A 585 -2.52 16.20 6.44
C GLU A 585 -3.51 16.49 5.32
N PHE A 586 -4.29 15.49 4.93
CA PHE A 586 -5.23 15.60 3.81
C PHE A 586 -6.62 15.18 4.25
N GLU A 587 -7.62 15.96 3.84
CA GLU A 587 -9.03 15.78 4.19
C GLU A 587 -9.59 14.39 3.88
N ASP A 588 -9.06 13.71 2.86
CA ASP A 588 -9.56 12.43 2.37
C ASP A 588 -8.62 11.24 2.63
N SER A 589 -7.57 11.42 3.45
CA SER A 589 -6.55 10.40 3.70
C SER A 589 -6.29 10.18 5.18
N LEU A 590 -5.91 8.95 5.51
CA LEU A 590 -5.37 8.58 6.82
C LEU A 590 -3.88 8.96 6.90
N ASP A 591 -3.39 9.17 8.12
CA ASP A 591 -1.97 9.39 8.39
C ASP A 591 -1.16 8.08 8.22
N LEU A 592 -0.39 8.01 7.14
CA LEU A 592 0.47 6.87 6.81
C LEU A 592 1.88 6.98 7.42
N SER A 593 2.15 7.99 8.24
CA SER A 593 3.46 8.16 8.85
C SER A 593 3.90 6.88 9.58
N PRO A 594 5.12 6.38 9.33
CA PRO A 594 5.68 5.29 10.13
C PRO A 594 5.92 5.69 11.60
N LEU A 595 5.95 6.99 11.88
CA LEU A 595 6.18 7.55 13.23
C LEU A 595 4.88 7.89 13.96
N LYS A 596 3.72 7.62 13.35
CA LYS A 596 2.42 7.80 14.01
C LYS A 596 2.41 7.05 15.34
N SER A 597 1.93 7.70 16.39
CA SER A 597 1.91 7.20 17.78
C SER A 597 3.29 7.00 18.42
N ILE A 598 4.36 7.43 17.76
CA ILE A 598 5.74 7.37 18.28
C ILE A 598 6.26 8.78 18.55
N LEU A 599 6.05 9.69 17.59
CA LEU A 599 6.46 11.10 17.70
C LEU A 599 5.29 12.02 17.36
N GLU A 600 5.12 13.06 18.16
CA GLU A 600 4.24 14.18 17.83
C GLU A 600 5.00 15.14 16.92
N LEU A 601 4.52 15.29 15.69
CA LEU A 601 5.11 16.16 14.68
C LEU A 601 4.17 17.34 14.41
N PRO A 602 4.69 18.54 14.07
CA PRO A 602 3.84 19.64 13.64
C PRO A 602 3.04 19.25 12.39
N THR A 603 1.71 19.26 12.48
CA THR A 603 0.81 18.94 11.38
C THR A 603 0.00 20.16 10.96
N VAL A 604 -0.31 20.26 9.67
CA VAL A 604 -1.13 21.33 9.08
C VAL A 604 -2.08 20.75 8.05
N SER A 605 -3.29 21.30 7.98
CA SER A 605 -4.34 20.90 7.04
C SER A 605 -4.73 22.00 6.04
N ASN A 606 -4.32 23.24 6.30
CA ASN A 606 -4.64 24.41 5.47
C ASN A 606 -3.50 25.45 5.45
N ALA A 607 -3.64 26.46 4.60
CA ALA A 607 -2.62 27.47 4.38
C ALA A 607 -2.39 28.38 5.61
N ASP A 608 -3.43 28.71 6.37
CA ASP A 608 -3.30 29.57 7.56
C ASP A 608 -2.47 28.87 8.65
N GLU A 609 -2.76 27.59 8.93
CA GLU A 609 -1.99 26.76 9.84
C GLU A 609 -0.54 26.60 9.37
N LEU A 610 -0.32 26.46 8.06
CA LEU A 610 1.01 26.37 7.48
C LEU A 610 1.80 27.66 7.72
N VAL A 611 1.18 28.84 7.50
CA VAL A 611 1.82 30.13 7.75
C VAL A 611 2.22 30.27 9.22
N GLU A 612 1.31 29.96 10.14
CA GLU A 612 1.58 30.03 11.59
C GLU A 612 2.72 29.10 11.99
N THR A 613 2.67 27.86 11.52
CA THR A 613 3.68 26.84 11.84
C THR A 613 5.05 27.22 11.26
N LEU A 614 5.11 27.69 10.01
CA LEU A 614 6.37 28.10 9.36
C LEU A 614 7.00 29.34 10.01
N LYS A 615 6.19 30.26 10.54
CA LYS A 615 6.70 31.40 11.33
C LYS A 615 7.35 30.95 12.63
N ASN A 616 6.84 29.87 13.23
CA ASN A 616 7.34 29.31 14.49
C ASN A 616 8.45 28.26 14.32
N ALA A 617 8.58 27.62 13.15
CA ALA A 617 9.54 26.56 12.83
C ALA A 617 11.03 27.01 12.80
N ARG A 618 11.32 28.24 13.21
CA ARG A 618 12.69 28.79 13.32
C ARG A 618 13.44 28.36 14.56
N VAL A 619 12.81 27.60 15.44
CA VAL A 619 13.46 27.08 16.65
C VAL A 619 14.22 25.81 16.29
N PRO A 620 15.52 25.69 16.59
CA PRO A 620 16.23 24.42 16.44
C PRO A 620 15.49 23.36 17.24
N VAL A 621 14.96 22.36 16.58
CA VAL A 621 14.39 21.19 17.24
C VAL A 621 15.56 20.23 17.44
N GLU A 622 15.73 19.70 18.67
CA GLU A 622 16.64 18.58 18.91
C GLU A 622 16.30 17.45 17.91
N PRO A 623 17.30 16.66 17.46
CA PRO A 623 17.03 15.57 16.54
C PRO A 623 15.91 14.69 17.11
N LEU A 624 14.79 14.63 16.39
CA LEU A 624 13.58 13.93 16.86
C LEU A 624 13.78 12.41 16.94
N LEU A 625 14.78 11.89 16.20
CA LEU A 625 15.05 10.46 16.11
C LEU A 625 16.54 10.22 15.85
N GLU A 626 17.17 9.37 16.69
CA GLU A 626 18.52 8.93 16.40
C GLU A 626 18.53 7.90 15.24
N PRO A 627 19.56 7.90 14.38
CA PRO A 627 19.66 6.92 13.30
C PRO A 627 19.52 5.48 13.76
N ASP A 628 20.16 5.14 14.89
CA ASP A 628 20.17 3.78 15.46
C ASP A 628 18.82 3.38 16.10
N ASP A 629 17.94 4.34 16.42
CA ASP A 629 16.56 4.06 16.84
C ASP A 629 15.65 3.72 15.65
N ALA A 630 15.99 4.22 14.46
CA ALA A 630 15.23 3.98 13.25
C ALA A 630 15.71 2.72 12.50
N PHE A 631 17.03 2.60 12.29
CA PHE A 631 17.62 1.65 11.35
C PHE A 631 18.91 1.02 11.87
N PHE A 632 19.19 -0.21 11.48
CA PHE A 632 20.52 -0.82 11.64
C PHE A 632 21.41 -0.39 10.46
N LEU A 633 22.43 0.41 10.75
CA LEU A 633 23.22 1.12 9.72
C LEU A 633 24.71 0.71 9.69
N ASP A 634 25.08 -0.48 10.21
CA ASP A 634 26.48 -0.94 10.15
C ASP A 634 26.92 -1.18 8.68
N PRO A 635 27.90 -0.40 8.15
CA PRO A 635 28.37 -0.57 6.79
C PRO A 635 29.13 -1.88 6.56
N SER A 636 29.56 -2.56 7.63
CA SER A 636 30.22 -3.87 7.56
C SER A 636 29.24 -5.00 7.25
N LEU A 637 27.93 -4.74 7.31
CA LEU A 637 26.85 -5.71 7.04
C LEU A 637 26.99 -7.01 7.86
N ASN A 638 27.35 -6.89 9.15
CA ASN A 638 27.58 -8.04 10.02
C ASN A 638 26.31 -8.87 10.28
N LEU A 639 25.16 -8.21 10.39
CA LEU A 639 23.86 -8.88 10.56
C LEU A 639 23.50 -9.67 9.28
N TRP A 640 23.73 -9.07 8.11
CA TRP A 640 23.56 -9.78 6.84
C TRP A 640 24.53 -10.95 6.70
N SER A 641 25.80 -10.79 7.07
CA SER A 641 26.79 -11.88 7.07
C SER A 641 26.34 -13.04 7.97
N SER A 642 25.82 -12.73 9.16
CA SER A 642 25.27 -13.73 10.08
C SER A 642 24.01 -14.39 9.51
N LEU A 643 23.14 -13.63 8.85
CA LEU A 643 21.92 -14.13 8.24
C LEU A 643 22.21 -15.04 7.03
N LEU A 644 23.26 -14.77 6.28
CA LEU A 644 23.73 -15.57 5.13
C LEU A 644 24.53 -16.80 5.55
N SER A 645 25.10 -16.82 6.76
CA SER A 645 25.82 -17.98 7.28
C SER A 645 24.85 -19.00 7.88
N ASN A 646 25.24 -20.28 7.90
CA ASN A 646 24.48 -21.36 8.56
C ASN A 646 24.62 -21.37 10.10
N SER A 647 25.33 -20.40 10.69
CA SER A 647 25.47 -20.32 12.14
C SER A 647 24.14 -19.89 12.77
N PRO A 648 23.61 -20.63 13.76
CA PRO A 648 22.51 -20.12 14.56
C PRO A 648 22.99 -18.80 15.19
N ALA A 649 22.23 -17.73 14.98
CA ALA A 649 22.52 -16.44 15.58
C ALA A 649 22.69 -16.63 17.09
N GLY A 650 23.93 -16.45 17.57
CA GLY A 650 24.18 -16.41 19.00
C GLY A 650 23.40 -15.22 19.57
N HIS A 651 22.38 -15.51 20.37
CA HIS A 651 21.78 -14.50 21.19
C HIS A 651 22.85 -13.91 22.11
N PRO A 652 23.05 -12.58 22.17
CA PRO A 652 23.90 -11.97 23.17
C PRO A 652 23.31 -12.15 24.58
#